data_63d04c21823416aec8e602655c5c8e0f
#
_entry.id   63d04c21823416aec8e602655c5c8e0f
#
_cell.length_a   1.000
_cell.length_b   1.000
_cell.length_c   1.000
_cell.angle_alpha   90.00
_cell.angle_beta   90.00
_cell.angle_gamma   90.00
#
_symmetry.space_group_name_H-M   'P 1'
#
loop_
_entity.id
_entity.type
_entity.pdbx_description
1 polymer ?
#
loop_
_entity_poly.entity_id
_entity_poly.type
_entity_poly.pdbx_seq_one_letter_code
_entity_poly.pdbx_strand_id
1 'polypeptide(L)'
;LDRIERALKEIQAGSPVTRGTLQTTFQSKAYDELRRLGLTEESERIARSSFPGQTGMLVVDQVIPGSAAADVLAPGDILLRIDGELVSQFVPLASILDGKVGEEIDIELERGGRRIVSQVRVDDLHAITPDEYLEFGDAIVNRLSYQQARHYNRAAEGIYVANPGYLLSKSAIPRGAVIVEMDGEPVRNLDDFEAALDTLSDGERALVRYVTMEDPQSSIVRLLEMDRTWYPARRCALDDSTGFWPCRNLAEGPPPEPPAVGSTRLKKYANPTVNAIAPSLVIVTFDLPYTLSGVSDRHYYGTGLIVDKERGYVLVDRNTVPIAIGDVTVTFAGSLEVKGKIEQLHPLHNFAIVSYDPKSIGTTPVKQATFNTEPLEPGDDVWVVGIKSDHQLLHQKSTVSSVDPLLLPLSRTLRFRDSNIEGISLVNAPNEVDGVLVDKKGRVAATWSSFMLQSGGDAAQLNRGVGSEVVTQFVETVRKGRPFYSLEAEFVYSPLFAARKMGVDEEWIARLEENNPTRRRALSITRLVAGSEASRLLETGDVVLAIDGTVVTSFRELEAAVQKPEVVVTVWRNDQVREIPIKTAALDGRGIDRAVSWAGALLQDPHRAMAAQRGVDPYGVYVAYFSYGSPATRYGLWAGRRVVEVNETPIPDLQAFIDATKDIKHRESVRLKTMAWNGTVEVITLKLDNQYWPAYEVRRTEAGWRRTDFGS
;
A
#
# COMPACT_ATOMS: atom_id res chain seq x y z
N LEU A 1 -18.14 -21.94 -38.91
CA LEU A 1 -17.23 -21.73 -40.06
C LEU A 1 -17.54 -20.44 -40.80
N ASP A 2 -18.83 -20.08 -41.04
CA ASP A 2 -19.26 -18.92 -41.84
C ASP A 2 -18.67 -17.59 -41.35
N ARG A 3 -18.63 -17.36 -40.04
CA ARG A 3 -18.03 -16.13 -39.46
C ARG A 3 -16.52 -16.07 -39.65
N ILE A 4 -15.83 -17.24 -39.60
CA ILE A 4 -14.38 -17.32 -39.83
C ILE A 4 -14.09 -17.08 -41.34
N GLU A 5 -14.89 -17.66 -42.20
CA GLU A 5 -14.76 -17.50 -43.66
C GLU A 5 -15.01 -16.05 -44.06
N ARG A 6 -16.02 -15.41 -43.48
CA ARG A 6 -16.30 -13.99 -43.70
C ARG A 6 -15.13 -13.11 -43.25
N ALA A 7 -14.67 -13.29 -41.99
CA ALA A 7 -13.55 -12.52 -41.46
C ALA A 7 -12.29 -12.69 -42.34
N LEU A 8 -12.02 -13.92 -42.80
CA LEU A 8 -10.90 -14.20 -43.69
C LEU A 8 -11.03 -13.47 -45.03
N LYS A 9 -12.24 -13.43 -45.65
CA LYS A 9 -12.51 -12.70 -46.87
C LYS A 9 -12.33 -11.19 -46.71
N GLU A 10 -12.81 -10.63 -45.60
CA GLU A 10 -12.64 -9.20 -45.27
C GLU A 10 -11.16 -8.85 -45.10
N ILE A 11 -10.40 -9.66 -44.34
CA ILE A 11 -8.94 -9.48 -44.19
C ILE A 11 -8.19 -9.58 -45.52
N GLN A 12 -8.54 -10.57 -46.35
CA GLN A 12 -7.93 -10.75 -47.68
C GLN A 12 -8.25 -9.60 -48.64
N ALA A 13 -9.43 -8.96 -48.48
CA ALA A 13 -9.83 -7.79 -49.25
C ALA A 13 -9.25 -6.49 -48.71
N GLY A 14 -8.52 -6.51 -47.59
CA GLY A 14 -8.02 -5.32 -46.89
C GLY A 14 -9.11 -4.48 -46.22
N SER A 15 -10.28 -5.10 -45.97
CA SER A 15 -11.42 -4.46 -45.31
C SER A 15 -11.44 -4.79 -43.81
N PRO A 16 -11.93 -3.90 -42.94
CA PRO A 16 -12.06 -4.19 -41.52
C PRO A 16 -13.09 -5.31 -41.27
N VAL A 17 -12.81 -6.20 -40.34
CA VAL A 17 -13.76 -7.23 -39.91
C VAL A 17 -14.83 -6.59 -39.05
N THR A 18 -16.04 -6.45 -39.57
CA THR A 18 -17.15 -5.83 -38.87
C THR A 18 -17.85 -6.77 -37.87
N ARG A 19 -18.32 -6.24 -36.75
CA ARG A 19 -19.09 -6.93 -35.73
C ARG A 19 -20.32 -6.12 -35.34
N GLY A 20 -21.50 -6.59 -35.76
CA GLY A 20 -22.75 -5.93 -35.43
C GLY A 20 -23.34 -6.36 -34.10
N THR A 21 -23.97 -5.43 -33.41
CA THR A 21 -24.70 -5.70 -32.17
C THR A 21 -25.95 -4.83 -32.05
N LEU A 22 -26.98 -5.36 -31.46
CA LEU A 22 -28.13 -4.60 -31.00
C LEU A 22 -28.01 -4.24 -29.51
N GLN A 23 -26.87 -4.53 -28.90
CA GLN A 23 -26.67 -4.44 -27.44
C GLN A 23 -27.77 -5.19 -26.66
N THR A 24 -28.22 -6.29 -27.23
CA THR A 24 -29.31 -7.14 -26.75
C THR A 24 -28.80 -8.57 -26.62
N THR A 25 -29.15 -9.26 -25.55
CA THR A 25 -28.93 -10.70 -25.43
C THR A 25 -30.20 -11.47 -25.79
N PHE A 26 -29.99 -12.59 -26.43
CA PHE A 26 -31.07 -13.51 -26.80
C PHE A 26 -30.84 -14.88 -26.14
N GLN A 27 -31.91 -15.59 -25.87
CA GLN A 27 -31.88 -16.99 -25.45
C GLN A 27 -32.76 -17.83 -26.40
N SER A 28 -32.35 -19.07 -26.64
CA SER A 28 -33.19 -20.01 -27.38
C SER A 28 -34.21 -20.64 -26.45
N LYS A 29 -35.50 -20.56 -26.80
CA LYS A 29 -36.60 -21.19 -26.05
C LYS A 29 -37.37 -22.16 -26.92
N ALA A 30 -37.82 -23.27 -26.29
CA ALA A 30 -38.63 -24.28 -26.96
C ALA A 30 -40.00 -23.75 -27.32
N TYR A 31 -40.64 -24.31 -28.37
CA TYR A 31 -41.93 -23.85 -28.86
C TYR A 31 -43.04 -23.85 -27.79
N ASP A 32 -43.02 -24.76 -26.83
CA ASP A 32 -44.00 -24.78 -25.73
C ASP A 32 -43.86 -23.61 -24.79
N GLU A 33 -42.63 -23.12 -24.53
CA GLU A 33 -42.37 -21.90 -23.79
C GLU A 33 -42.73 -20.65 -24.61
N LEU A 34 -42.42 -20.65 -25.91
CA LEU A 34 -42.74 -19.55 -26.83
C LEU A 34 -44.24 -19.30 -26.94
N ARG A 35 -45.06 -20.38 -26.97
CA ARG A 35 -46.56 -20.23 -26.93
C ARG A 35 -47.02 -19.54 -25.66
N ARG A 36 -46.40 -19.84 -24.51
CA ARG A 36 -46.73 -19.15 -23.25
C ARG A 36 -46.34 -17.67 -23.27
N LEU A 37 -45.27 -17.32 -24.05
CA LEU A 37 -44.87 -15.94 -24.28
C LEU A 37 -45.71 -15.22 -25.35
N GLY A 38 -46.59 -15.95 -26.09
CA GLY A 38 -47.47 -15.40 -27.08
C GLY A 38 -47.10 -15.68 -28.52
N LEU A 39 -46.25 -16.70 -28.79
CA LEU A 39 -46.02 -17.13 -30.18
C LEU A 39 -47.34 -17.60 -30.81
N THR A 40 -47.74 -17.00 -31.93
CA THR A 40 -48.95 -17.38 -32.64
C THR A 40 -48.79 -18.73 -33.37
N GLU A 41 -49.92 -19.44 -33.57
CA GLU A 41 -49.91 -20.70 -34.32
C GLU A 41 -49.43 -20.54 -35.74
N GLU A 42 -49.68 -19.38 -36.36
CA GLU A 42 -49.22 -19.06 -37.71
C GLU A 42 -47.71 -18.94 -37.75
N SER A 43 -47.14 -18.14 -36.86
CA SER A 43 -45.68 -17.94 -36.77
C SER A 43 -44.96 -19.23 -36.42
N GLU A 44 -45.49 -20.04 -35.50
CA GLU A 44 -44.93 -21.36 -35.20
C GLU A 44 -44.94 -22.30 -36.40
N ARG A 45 -46.03 -22.35 -37.16
CA ARG A 45 -46.16 -23.18 -38.36
C ARG A 45 -45.13 -22.77 -39.40
N ILE A 46 -44.96 -21.47 -39.63
CA ILE A 46 -43.96 -20.92 -40.57
C ILE A 46 -42.56 -21.31 -40.12
N ALA A 47 -42.23 -21.10 -38.86
CA ALA A 47 -40.91 -21.42 -38.33
C ALA A 47 -40.59 -22.92 -38.42
N ARG A 48 -41.52 -23.79 -38.05
CA ARG A 48 -41.37 -25.26 -38.17
C ARG A 48 -41.21 -25.74 -39.59
N SER A 49 -41.95 -25.13 -40.52
CA SER A 49 -41.82 -25.51 -41.94
C SER A 49 -40.51 -25.04 -42.56
N SER A 50 -40.00 -23.89 -42.15
CA SER A 50 -38.71 -23.33 -42.62
C SER A 50 -37.53 -24.01 -41.97
N PHE A 51 -37.65 -24.45 -40.72
CA PHE A 51 -36.58 -25.08 -39.94
C PHE A 51 -37.04 -26.40 -39.29
N PRO A 52 -37.25 -27.48 -40.07
CA PRO A 52 -37.83 -28.73 -39.56
C PRO A 52 -37.04 -29.40 -38.45
N GLY A 53 -35.75 -29.15 -38.36
CA GLY A 53 -34.84 -29.73 -37.35
C GLY A 53 -34.75 -28.93 -36.08
N GLN A 54 -35.44 -27.79 -35.97
CA GLN A 54 -35.33 -26.89 -34.80
C GLN A 54 -36.53 -27.05 -33.86
N THR A 55 -36.25 -26.91 -32.56
CA THR A 55 -37.27 -27.13 -31.50
C THR A 55 -37.69 -25.80 -30.85
N GLY A 56 -37.23 -24.66 -31.32
CA GLY A 56 -37.52 -23.36 -30.74
C GLY A 56 -36.99 -22.17 -31.57
N MET A 57 -37.10 -20.99 -31.01
CA MET A 57 -36.67 -19.72 -31.61
C MET A 57 -35.97 -18.84 -30.58
N LEU A 58 -35.44 -17.71 -31.04
CA LEU A 58 -34.74 -16.72 -30.20
C LEU A 58 -35.74 -15.78 -29.51
N VAL A 59 -35.50 -15.56 -28.24
CA VAL A 59 -36.26 -14.62 -27.39
C VAL A 59 -35.29 -13.59 -26.81
N VAL A 60 -35.71 -12.34 -26.77
CA VAL A 60 -34.95 -11.27 -26.09
C VAL A 60 -34.87 -11.60 -24.61
N ASP A 61 -33.65 -11.69 -24.08
CA ASP A 61 -33.37 -11.96 -22.68
C ASP A 61 -33.10 -10.64 -21.92
N GLN A 62 -32.22 -9.80 -22.46
CA GLN A 62 -31.88 -8.51 -21.87
C GLN A 62 -31.58 -7.49 -22.97
N VAL A 63 -32.05 -6.26 -22.80
CA VAL A 63 -31.68 -5.09 -23.63
C VAL A 63 -30.92 -4.10 -22.75
N ILE A 64 -29.78 -3.63 -23.25
CA ILE A 64 -28.97 -2.68 -22.50
C ILE A 64 -29.64 -1.30 -22.54
N PRO A 65 -29.86 -0.66 -21.38
CA PRO A 65 -30.37 0.71 -21.33
C PRO A 65 -29.54 1.68 -22.15
N GLY A 66 -30.17 2.61 -22.85
CA GLY A 66 -29.51 3.60 -23.68
C GLY A 66 -28.98 3.08 -25.03
N SER A 67 -29.12 1.79 -25.34
CA SER A 67 -28.84 1.26 -26.69
C SER A 67 -29.93 1.66 -27.69
N ALA A 68 -29.61 1.60 -29.00
CA ALA A 68 -30.59 1.85 -30.07
C ALA A 68 -31.78 0.89 -30.00
N ALA A 69 -31.61 -0.30 -29.46
CA ALA A 69 -32.66 -1.29 -29.30
C ALA A 69 -33.54 -1.08 -28.05
N ALA A 70 -33.13 -0.24 -27.09
CA ALA A 70 -33.82 -0.11 -25.79
C ALA A 70 -35.28 0.40 -25.90
N ASP A 71 -35.57 1.24 -26.89
CA ASP A 71 -36.90 1.79 -27.12
C ASP A 71 -37.79 0.86 -27.96
N VAL A 72 -37.20 -0.19 -28.56
CA VAL A 72 -37.87 -1.08 -29.52
C VAL A 72 -38.08 -2.48 -28.94
N LEU A 73 -37.03 -3.07 -28.39
CA LEU A 73 -36.99 -4.42 -27.88
C LEU A 73 -37.28 -4.45 -26.36
N ALA A 74 -37.98 -5.50 -25.94
CA ALA A 74 -38.22 -5.77 -24.53
C ALA A 74 -37.90 -7.23 -24.20
N PRO A 75 -37.47 -7.56 -22.97
CA PRO A 75 -37.35 -8.95 -22.53
C PRO A 75 -38.66 -9.73 -22.73
N GLY A 76 -38.54 -10.93 -23.31
CA GLY A 76 -39.70 -11.77 -23.65
C GLY A 76 -40.18 -11.63 -25.09
N ASP A 77 -39.68 -10.66 -25.88
CA ASP A 77 -39.99 -10.55 -27.32
C ASP A 77 -39.45 -11.74 -28.09
N ILE A 78 -40.28 -12.34 -28.95
CA ILE A 78 -39.91 -13.46 -29.80
C ILE A 78 -39.45 -12.91 -31.13
N LEU A 79 -38.19 -13.14 -31.51
CA LEU A 79 -37.62 -12.69 -32.77
C LEU A 79 -38.15 -13.56 -33.92
N LEU A 80 -38.78 -12.95 -34.90
CA LEU A 80 -39.29 -13.62 -36.10
C LEU A 80 -38.37 -13.40 -37.29
N ARG A 81 -38.18 -12.13 -37.71
CA ARG A 81 -37.44 -11.80 -38.93
C ARG A 81 -36.53 -10.58 -38.73
N ILE A 82 -35.47 -10.56 -39.54
CA ILE A 82 -34.62 -9.37 -39.75
C ILE A 82 -34.53 -9.12 -41.27
N ASP A 83 -34.85 -7.92 -41.70
CA ASP A 83 -34.89 -7.54 -43.14
C ASP A 83 -35.68 -8.55 -43.98
N GLY A 84 -36.79 -9.06 -43.42
CA GLY A 84 -37.63 -10.04 -44.10
C GLY A 84 -37.14 -11.50 -44.00
N GLU A 85 -35.92 -11.76 -43.59
CA GLU A 85 -35.37 -13.09 -43.39
C GLU A 85 -35.82 -13.71 -42.05
N LEU A 86 -36.36 -14.93 -42.08
CA LEU A 86 -36.75 -15.63 -40.84
C LEU A 86 -35.50 -16.07 -40.05
N VAL A 87 -35.45 -15.72 -38.77
CA VAL A 87 -34.30 -15.99 -37.87
C VAL A 87 -34.74 -16.78 -36.65
N SER A 88 -34.10 -17.92 -36.41
CA SER A 88 -34.39 -18.80 -35.28
C SER A 88 -33.14 -19.22 -34.50
N GLN A 89 -31.95 -18.87 -34.96
CA GLN A 89 -30.65 -19.25 -34.40
C GLN A 89 -29.69 -18.09 -34.26
N PHE A 90 -28.73 -18.22 -33.34
CA PHE A 90 -27.71 -17.19 -33.07
C PHE A 90 -26.76 -16.92 -34.24
N VAL A 91 -26.34 -17.96 -34.99
CA VAL A 91 -25.35 -17.79 -36.06
C VAL A 91 -25.91 -16.98 -37.25
N PRO A 92 -27.11 -17.29 -37.77
CA PRO A 92 -27.76 -16.43 -38.79
C PRO A 92 -27.97 -15.00 -38.30
N LEU A 93 -28.49 -14.82 -37.06
CA LEU A 93 -28.66 -13.51 -36.47
C LEU A 93 -27.33 -12.73 -36.48
N ALA A 94 -26.28 -13.33 -35.92
CA ALA A 94 -24.99 -12.68 -35.85
C ALA A 94 -24.42 -12.36 -37.26
N SER A 95 -24.65 -13.24 -38.26
CA SER A 95 -24.16 -12.98 -39.63
C SER A 95 -24.86 -11.80 -40.29
N ILE A 96 -26.17 -11.64 -40.07
CA ILE A 96 -26.94 -10.49 -40.59
C ILE A 96 -26.44 -9.21 -39.93
N LEU A 97 -26.33 -9.19 -38.60
CA LEU A 97 -25.87 -8.00 -37.85
C LEU A 97 -24.45 -7.59 -38.23
N ASP A 98 -23.54 -8.58 -38.35
CA ASP A 98 -22.14 -8.33 -38.77
C ASP A 98 -22.08 -7.69 -40.16
N GLY A 99 -23.06 -7.95 -41.05
CA GLY A 99 -23.16 -7.40 -42.39
C GLY A 99 -23.80 -5.99 -42.49
N LYS A 100 -24.41 -5.54 -41.40
CA LYS A 100 -25.27 -4.37 -41.36
C LYS A 100 -24.80 -3.31 -40.35
N VAL A 101 -23.54 -3.35 -39.96
CA VAL A 101 -22.99 -2.36 -39.02
C VAL A 101 -23.19 -0.93 -39.53
N GLY A 102 -23.80 -0.08 -38.69
CA GLY A 102 -24.11 1.31 -39.02
C GLY A 102 -25.39 1.52 -39.81
N GLU A 103 -26.04 0.45 -40.29
CA GLU A 103 -27.32 0.50 -41.01
C GLU A 103 -28.51 0.35 -40.06
N GLU A 104 -29.68 0.82 -40.50
CA GLU A 104 -30.98 0.47 -39.88
C GLU A 104 -31.48 -0.81 -40.52
N ILE A 105 -31.99 -1.73 -39.67
CA ILE A 105 -32.58 -2.99 -40.08
C ILE A 105 -34.07 -3.04 -39.69
N ASP A 106 -34.88 -3.66 -40.49
CA ASP A 106 -36.26 -3.97 -40.13
C ASP A 106 -36.26 -5.22 -39.23
N ILE A 107 -36.75 -5.06 -37.99
CA ILE A 107 -36.92 -6.16 -37.05
C ILE A 107 -38.41 -6.49 -36.86
N GLU A 108 -38.73 -7.75 -37.01
CA GLU A 108 -40.09 -8.27 -36.81
C GLU A 108 -40.08 -9.23 -35.63
N LEU A 109 -40.97 -8.99 -34.68
CA LEU A 109 -41.10 -9.78 -33.46
C LEU A 109 -42.56 -9.98 -33.03
N GLU A 110 -42.78 -10.95 -32.15
CA GLU A 110 -44.02 -11.11 -31.45
C GLU A 110 -43.89 -10.81 -29.94
N ARG A 111 -44.79 -9.97 -29.44
CA ARG A 111 -44.92 -9.57 -28.05
C ARG A 111 -46.35 -9.82 -27.56
N GLY A 112 -46.52 -10.84 -26.69
CA GLY A 112 -47.85 -11.17 -26.16
C GLY A 112 -48.91 -11.46 -27.24
N GLY A 113 -48.53 -12.17 -28.32
CA GLY A 113 -49.42 -12.52 -29.44
C GLY A 113 -49.66 -11.41 -30.45
N ARG A 114 -48.96 -10.29 -30.36
CA ARG A 114 -49.02 -9.17 -31.33
C ARG A 114 -47.72 -9.08 -32.12
N ARG A 115 -47.87 -9.03 -33.44
CA ARG A 115 -46.74 -8.80 -34.34
C ARG A 115 -46.36 -7.31 -34.30
N ILE A 116 -45.08 -7.04 -34.12
CA ILE A 116 -44.46 -5.71 -34.11
C ILE A 116 -43.39 -5.68 -35.19
N VAL A 117 -43.39 -4.63 -35.98
CA VAL A 117 -42.34 -4.33 -36.97
C VAL A 117 -41.79 -2.96 -36.62
N SER A 118 -40.47 -2.87 -36.50
CA SER A 118 -39.78 -1.64 -36.15
C SER A 118 -38.39 -1.59 -36.78
N GLN A 119 -37.81 -0.40 -36.82
CA GLN A 119 -36.43 -0.20 -37.30
C GLN A 119 -35.49 -0.04 -36.11
N VAL A 120 -34.34 -0.68 -36.20
CA VAL A 120 -33.26 -0.58 -35.18
C VAL A 120 -31.92 -0.43 -35.89
N ARG A 121 -31.12 0.52 -35.42
CA ARG A 121 -29.77 0.67 -35.88
C ARG A 121 -28.88 -0.42 -35.35
N VAL A 122 -28.02 -1.00 -36.20
CA VAL A 122 -27.00 -1.97 -35.80
C VAL A 122 -25.75 -1.22 -35.38
N ASP A 123 -25.39 -1.33 -34.10
CA ASP A 123 -24.19 -0.73 -33.57
C ASP A 123 -22.94 -1.56 -33.92
N ASP A 124 -21.77 -0.89 -33.95
CA ASP A 124 -20.49 -1.54 -34.07
C ASP A 124 -20.00 -2.02 -32.70
N LEU A 125 -19.88 -3.35 -32.53
CA LEU A 125 -19.38 -3.93 -31.29
C LEU A 125 -17.92 -3.53 -31.01
N HIS A 126 -17.10 -3.29 -32.04
CA HIS A 126 -15.73 -2.83 -31.86
C HIS A 126 -15.68 -1.40 -31.29
N ALA A 127 -16.56 -0.51 -31.76
CA ALA A 127 -16.63 0.86 -31.27
C ALA A 127 -17.06 1.00 -29.81
N ILE A 128 -17.71 -0.04 -29.26
CA ILE A 128 -18.11 -0.09 -27.84
C ILE A 128 -17.27 -1.07 -27.01
N THR A 129 -16.23 -1.66 -27.61
CA THR A 129 -15.22 -2.45 -26.93
C THR A 129 -14.06 -1.52 -26.55
N PRO A 130 -13.63 -1.51 -25.28
CA PRO A 130 -12.52 -0.66 -24.86
C PRO A 130 -11.23 -1.00 -25.61
N ASP A 131 -10.69 -0.05 -26.33
CA ASP A 131 -9.41 -0.04 -27.04
C ASP A 131 -8.45 1.02 -26.50
N GLU A 132 -8.87 1.71 -25.44
CA GLU A 132 -8.09 2.70 -24.72
C GLU A 132 -8.22 2.51 -23.21
N TYR A 133 -7.18 2.89 -22.49
CA TYR A 133 -7.21 3.01 -21.03
C TYR A 133 -6.39 4.21 -20.56
N LEU A 134 -6.65 4.65 -19.36
CA LEU A 134 -5.96 5.74 -18.70
C LEU A 134 -5.33 5.25 -17.41
N GLU A 135 -4.07 5.62 -17.20
CA GLU A 135 -3.34 5.41 -15.95
C GLU A 135 -3.18 6.75 -15.24
N PHE A 136 -3.46 6.78 -13.93
CA PHE A 136 -3.18 7.93 -13.06
C PHE A 136 -3.09 7.46 -11.60
N GLY A 137 -2.14 7.96 -10.85
CA GLY A 137 -1.97 7.55 -9.45
C GLY A 137 -1.89 6.02 -9.25
N ASP A 138 -1.24 5.28 -10.14
CA ASP A 138 -1.18 3.81 -10.21
C ASP A 138 -2.54 3.15 -10.53
N ALA A 139 -3.61 3.92 -10.71
CA ALA A 139 -4.90 3.38 -11.11
C ALA A 139 -4.94 3.11 -12.62
N ILE A 140 -5.69 2.09 -13.02
CA ILE A 140 -6.01 1.79 -14.43
C ILE A 140 -7.51 1.83 -14.59
N VAL A 141 -7.96 2.71 -15.49
CA VAL A 141 -9.36 2.89 -15.81
C VAL A 141 -9.60 2.84 -17.32
N ASN A 142 -10.77 2.37 -17.71
CA ASN A 142 -11.20 2.32 -19.10
C ASN A 142 -12.70 2.60 -19.23
N ARG A 143 -13.18 2.86 -20.42
CA ARG A 143 -14.61 2.96 -20.68
C ARG A 143 -15.32 1.68 -20.24
N LEU A 144 -16.52 1.80 -19.68
CA LEU A 144 -17.35 0.63 -19.36
C LEU A 144 -17.68 -0.16 -20.64
N SER A 145 -17.22 -1.41 -20.73
CA SER A 145 -17.50 -2.26 -21.88
C SER A 145 -18.95 -2.71 -21.95
N TYR A 146 -19.45 -3.05 -23.13
CA TYR A 146 -20.74 -3.68 -23.31
C TYR A 146 -20.91 -4.93 -22.41
N GLN A 147 -19.88 -5.78 -22.32
CA GLN A 147 -19.92 -6.99 -21.50
C GLN A 147 -20.10 -6.69 -20.01
N GLN A 148 -19.44 -5.62 -19.53
CA GLN A 148 -19.59 -5.16 -18.14
C GLN A 148 -20.95 -4.47 -17.94
N ALA A 149 -21.37 -3.60 -18.86
CA ALA A 149 -22.65 -2.90 -18.83
C ALA A 149 -23.84 -3.85 -18.66
N ARG A 150 -23.79 -5.04 -19.27
CA ARG A 150 -24.77 -6.12 -19.08
C ARG A 150 -24.90 -6.56 -17.63
N HIS A 151 -23.79 -6.74 -16.91
CA HIS A 151 -23.80 -7.15 -15.50
C HIS A 151 -24.35 -6.05 -14.59
N TYR A 152 -24.13 -4.79 -14.93
CA TYR A 152 -24.66 -3.64 -14.19
C TYR A 152 -26.09 -3.26 -14.61
N ASN A 153 -26.62 -3.83 -15.70
CA ASN A 153 -27.87 -3.43 -16.34
C ASN A 153 -27.96 -1.91 -16.56
N ARG A 154 -26.92 -1.34 -17.17
CA ARG A 154 -26.74 0.09 -17.42
C ARG A 154 -26.31 0.36 -18.86
N ALA A 155 -26.44 1.60 -19.30
CA ALA A 155 -25.81 2.04 -20.54
C ALA A 155 -24.31 1.75 -20.52
N ALA A 156 -23.71 1.46 -21.70
CA ALA A 156 -22.26 1.24 -21.84
C ALA A 156 -21.51 2.58 -21.78
N GLU A 157 -21.75 3.34 -20.71
CA GLU A 157 -21.18 4.66 -20.42
C GLU A 157 -20.59 4.68 -19.00
N GLY A 158 -19.61 5.58 -18.80
CA GLY A 158 -18.89 5.72 -17.55
C GLY A 158 -17.52 5.07 -17.57
N ILE A 159 -16.76 5.29 -16.52
CA ILE A 159 -15.38 4.85 -16.38
C ILE A 159 -15.28 3.68 -15.40
N TYR A 160 -14.91 2.53 -15.94
CA TYR A 160 -14.69 1.31 -15.17
C TYR A 160 -13.31 1.31 -14.51
N VAL A 161 -13.26 1.08 -13.21
CA VAL A 161 -12.01 0.96 -12.44
C VAL A 161 -11.51 -0.48 -12.56
N ALA A 162 -10.59 -0.72 -13.47
CA ALA A 162 -9.95 -2.04 -13.65
C ALA A 162 -8.94 -2.35 -12.54
N ASN A 163 -8.19 -1.34 -12.10
CA ASN A 163 -7.31 -1.40 -10.94
C ASN A 163 -7.38 -0.03 -10.21
N PRO A 164 -7.70 -0.01 -8.91
CA PRO A 164 -7.76 1.25 -8.16
C PRO A 164 -6.38 1.87 -7.90
N GLY A 165 -5.30 1.11 -8.04
CA GLY A 165 -3.93 1.59 -7.81
C GLY A 165 -3.74 2.20 -6.43
N TYR A 166 -2.93 3.26 -6.37
CA TYR A 166 -2.67 4.02 -5.14
C TYR A 166 -3.77 5.05 -4.86
N LEU A 167 -4.06 5.91 -5.84
CA LEU A 167 -4.87 7.09 -5.63
C LEU A 167 -6.36 6.76 -5.38
N LEU A 168 -6.95 5.88 -6.19
CA LEU A 168 -8.35 5.48 -5.99
C LEU A 168 -8.52 4.59 -4.74
N SER A 169 -7.50 3.78 -4.39
CA SER A 169 -7.53 3.01 -3.13
C SER A 169 -7.50 3.93 -1.91
N LYS A 170 -6.67 4.97 -1.92
CA LYS A 170 -6.62 6.01 -0.87
C LYS A 170 -7.98 6.70 -0.71
N SER A 171 -8.69 6.90 -1.81
CA SER A 171 -10.04 7.48 -1.84
C SER A 171 -11.17 6.46 -1.53
N ALA A 172 -10.83 5.22 -1.19
CA ALA A 172 -11.77 4.12 -0.98
C ALA A 172 -12.73 3.87 -2.18
N ILE A 173 -12.23 4.06 -3.41
CA ILE A 173 -12.94 3.71 -4.65
C ILE A 173 -12.42 2.33 -5.09
N PRO A 174 -13.25 1.27 -5.05
CA PRO A 174 -12.79 -0.09 -5.23
C PRO A 174 -12.63 -0.48 -6.71
N ARG A 175 -11.93 -1.59 -6.94
CA ARG A 175 -11.97 -2.27 -8.23
C ARG A 175 -13.41 -2.66 -8.59
N GLY A 176 -13.78 -2.48 -9.85
CA GLY A 176 -15.15 -2.76 -10.32
C GLY A 176 -16.11 -1.59 -10.11
N ALA A 177 -15.70 -0.47 -9.54
CA ALA A 177 -16.48 0.75 -9.55
C ALA A 177 -16.66 1.27 -10.98
N VAL A 178 -17.80 1.88 -11.28
CA VAL A 178 -18.06 2.63 -12.51
C VAL A 178 -18.26 4.09 -12.12
N ILE A 179 -17.28 4.94 -12.42
CA ILE A 179 -17.34 6.38 -12.18
C ILE A 179 -18.29 6.98 -13.23
N VAL A 180 -19.28 7.74 -12.76
CA VAL A 180 -20.34 8.33 -13.60
C VAL A 180 -20.40 9.84 -13.54
N GLU A 181 -19.72 10.45 -12.54
CA GLU A 181 -19.73 11.92 -12.35
C GLU A 181 -18.48 12.34 -11.58
N MET A 182 -17.94 13.51 -11.89
CA MET A 182 -16.85 14.15 -11.17
C MET A 182 -17.17 15.64 -10.98
N ASP A 183 -17.19 16.11 -9.73
CA ASP A 183 -17.59 17.47 -9.33
C ASP A 183 -18.94 17.96 -9.89
N GLY A 184 -19.92 17.06 -10.01
CA GLY A 184 -21.25 17.36 -10.53
C GLY A 184 -21.37 17.26 -12.06
N GLU A 185 -20.26 17.10 -12.77
CA GLU A 185 -20.26 16.94 -14.23
C GLU A 185 -20.30 15.44 -14.61
N PRO A 186 -21.19 15.05 -15.55
CA PRO A 186 -21.27 13.67 -15.99
C PRO A 186 -19.99 13.20 -16.69
N VAL A 187 -19.53 12.01 -16.35
CA VAL A 187 -18.39 11.34 -16.98
C VAL A 187 -18.90 10.12 -17.74
N ARG A 188 -18.97 10.19 -19.07
CA ARG A 188 -19.50 9.15 -19.95
C ARG A 188 -18.42 8.29 -20.61
N ASN A 189 -17.26 8.88 -20.84
CA ASN A 189 -16.14 8.31 -21.59
C ASN A 189 -14.79 8.81 -21.05
N LEU A 190 -13.68 8.32 -21.63
CA LEU A 190 -12.33 8.71 -21.21
C LEU A 190 -12.01 10.20 -21.49
N ASP A 191 -12.63 10.82 -22.51
CA ASP A 191 -12.41 12.23 -22.81
C ASP A 191 -12.99 13.13 -21.72
N ASP A 192 -14.22 12.83 -21.27
CA ASP A 192 -14.85 13.55 -20.15
C ASP A 192 -14.01 13.41 -18.89
N PHE A 193 -13.50 12.19 -18.63
CA PHE A 193 -12.70 11.90 -17.44
C PHE A 193 -11.33 12.57 -17.47
N GLU A 194 -10.63 12.53 -18.62
CA GLU A 194 -9.36 13.22 -18.83
C GLU A 194 -9.52 14.73 -18.67
N ALA A 195 -10.56 15.32 -19.28
CA ALA A 195 -10.85 16.74 -19.14
C ALA A 195 -11.09 17.14 -17.67
N ALA A 196 -11.78 16.30 -16.88
CA ALA A 196 -11.96 16.54 -15.45
C ALA A 196 -10.63 16.47 -14.68
N LEU A 197 -9.76 15.49 -14.99
CA LEU A 197 -8.45 15.38 -14.35
C LEU A 197 -7.53 16.56 -14.69
N ASP A 198 -7.59 17.07 -15.90
CA ASP A 198 -6.75 18.17 -16.40
C ASP A 198 -7.04 19.50 -15.68
N THR A 199 -8.24 19.64 -15.11
CA THR A 199 -8.61 20.85 -14.32
C THR A 199 -8.05 20.83 -12.91
N LEU A 200 -7.65 19.68 -12.38
CA LEU A 200 -7.24 19.51 -10.99
C LEU A 200 -5.76 19.77 -10.77
N SER A 201 -5.45 20.65 -9.83
CA SER A 201 -4.10 20.83 -9.26
C SER A 201 -3.73 19.69 -8.31
N ASP A 202 -2.43 19.46 -8.12
CA ASP A 202 -1.99 18.53 -7.08
C ASP A 202 -2.37 19.05 -5.67
N GLY A 203 -3.03 18.19 -4.90
CA GLY A 203 -3.63 18.51 -3.60
C GLY A 203 -5.06 19.02 -3.68
N GLU A 204 -5.58 19.30 -4.86
CA GLU A 204 -6.99 19.65 -5.06
C GLU A 204 -7.89 18.43 -4.91
N ARG A 205 -9.11 18.66 -4.44
CA ARG A 205 -10.08 17.61 -4.10
C ARG A 205 -11.29 17.69 -5.01
N ALA A 206 -11.65 16.55 -5.61
CA ALA A 206 -12.83 16.38 -6.45
C ALA A 206 -13.81 15.36 -5.86
N LEU A 207 -15.09 15.63 -5.99
CA LEU A 207 -16.14 14.65 -5.63
C LEU A 207 -16.32 13.65 -6.78
N VAL A 208 -16.08 12.39 -6.52
CA VAL A 208 -16.27 11.29 -7.48
C VAL A 208 -17.49 10.49 -7.09
N ARG A 209 -18.47 10.44 -8.00
CA ARG A 209 -19.66 9.60 -7.88
C ARG A 209 -19.48 8.33 -8.71
N TYR A 210 -19.73 7.19 -8.10
CA TYR A 210 -19.62 5.90 -8.76
C TYR A 210 -20.72 4.93 -8.29
N VAL A 211 -20.91 3.87 -9.06
CA VAL A 211 -21.75 2.72 -8.72
C VAL A 211 -20.92 1.46 -8.70
N THR A 212 -21.40 0.40 -8.03
CA THR A 212 -20.75 -0.92 -7.99
C THR A 212 -21.67 -1.99 -8.55
N MET A 213 -21.11 -3.16 -8.86
CA MET A 213 -21.91 -4.31 -9.33
C MET A 213 -22.86 -4.85 -8.23
N GLU A 214 -22.48 -4.70 -6.97
CA GLU A 214 -23.28 -5.13 -5.82
C GLU A 214 -24.53 -4.28 -5.65
N ASP A 215 -24.43 -2.98 -5.95
CA ASP A 215 -25.57 -2.04 -5.91
C ASP A 215 -25.50 -1.07 -7.09
N PRO A 216 -25.91 -1.49 -8.30
CA PRO A 216 -25.82 -0.66 -9.50
C PRO A 216 -26.87 0.47 -9.56
N GLN A 217 -27.85 0.49 -8.65
CA GLN A 217 -28.91 1.51 -8.59
C GLN A 217 -28.58 2.64 -7.63
N SER A 218 -27.74 2.39 -6.61
CA SER A 218 -27.34 3.39 -5.64
C SER A 218 -25.95 3.91 -5.96
N SER A 219 -25.80 5.24 -6.02
CA SER A 219 -24.50 5.86 -6.21
C SER A 219 -23.82 6.15 -4.87
N ILE A 220 -22.52 5.98 -4.86
CA ILE A 220 -21.62 6.32 -3.74
C ILE A 220 -20.79 7.52 -4.14
N VAL A 221 -20.57 8.45 -3.22
CA VAL A 221 -19.69 9.60 -3.44
C VAL A 221 -18.46 9.46 -2.55
N ARG A 222 -17.29 9.71 -3.13
CA ARG A 222 -15.99 9.76 -2.44
C ARG A 222 -15.23 11.00 -2.85
N LEU A 223 -14.34 11.41 -1.97
CA LEU A 223 -13.43 12.51 -2.22
C LEU A 223 -12.11 11.97 -2.81
N LEU A 224 -11.75 12.42 -3.98
CA LEU A 224 -10.45 12.16 -4.61
C LEU A 224 -9.56 13.38 -4.39
N GLU A 225 -8.39 13.22 -3.79
CA GLU A 225 -7.35 14.25 -3.75
C GLU A 225 -6.31 13.95 -4.82
N MET A 226 -6.15 14.84 -5.80
CA MET A 226 -5.23 14.63 -6.90
C MET A 226 -3.78 14.69 -6.45
N ASP A 227 -2.97 13.72 -6.89
CA ASP A 227 -1.54 13.63 -6.58
C ASP A 227 -0.80 12.95 -7.73
N ARG A 228 0.12 13.69 -8.36
CA ARG A 228 0.99 13.20 -9.45
C ARG A 228 2.42 12.94 -9.00
N THR A 229 2.71 13.07 -7.69
CA THR A 229 4.08 12.94 -7.14
C THR A 229 4.68 11.58 -7.40
N TRP A 230 3.88 10.51 -7.22
CA TRP A 230 4.37 9.14 -7.22
C TRP A 230 4.28 8.46 -8.57
N TYR A 231 3.23 8.77 -9.36
CA TYR A 231 2.91 8.07 -10.59
C TYR A 231 2.54 9.06 -11.70
N PRO A 232 3.02 8.85 -12.93
CA PRO A 232 2.61 9.64 -14.07
C PRO A 232 1.13 9.40 -14.40
N ALA A 233 0.49 10.36 -15.05
CA ALA A 233 -0.80 10.18 -15.70
C ALA A 233 -0.59 10.05 -17.21
N ARG A 234 -1.16 9.00 -17.81
CA ARG A 234 -1.02 8.74 -19.25
C ARG A 234 -2.23 8.01 -19.82
N ARG A 235 -2.50 8.24 -21.10
CA ARG A 235 -3.54 7.53 -21.86
C ARG A 235 -2.88 6.63 -22.89
N CYS A 236 -3.31 5.39 -22.98
CA CYS A 236 -2.78 4.37 -23.87
C CYS A 236 -3.89 3.86 -24.78
N ALA A 237 -3.62 3.77 -26.09
CA ALA A 237 -4.56 3.29 -27.08
C ALA A 237 -3.96 2.08 -27.83
N LEU A 238 -4.80 1.12 -28.20
CA LEU A 238 -4.40 -0.02 -29.01
C LEU A 238 -4.06 0.45 -30.44
N ASP A 239 -2.85 0.11 -30.87
CA ASP A 239 -2.47 0.21 -32.27
C ASP A 239 -2.63 -1.17 -32.93
N ASP A 240 -3.69 -1.36 -33.68
CA ASP A 240 -4.03 -2.61 -34.37
C ASP A 240 -2.94 -3.07 -35.34
N SER A 241 -2.15 -2.14 -35.91
CA SER A 241 -1.09 -2.45 -36.85
C SER A 241 0.09 -3.16 -36.23
N THR A 242 0.38 -2.83 -34.96
CA THR A 242 1.48 -3.40 -34.19
C THR A 242 1.04 -4.36 -33.09
N GLY A 243 -0.21 -4.27 -32.66
CA GLY A 243 -0.76 -4.99 -31.51
C GLY A 243 -0.24 -4.46 -30.16
N PHE A 244 0.36 -3.26 -30.14
CA PHE A 244 0.86 -2.59 -28.94
C PHE A 244 -0.06 -1.48 -28.46
N TRP A 245 0.19 -1.01 -27.24
CA TRP A 245 -0.56 0.05 -26.58
C TRP A 245 0.36 1.26 -26.35
N PRO A 246 0.67 2.07 -27.39
CA PRO A 246 1.42 3.29 -27.18
C PRO A 246 0.69 4.23 -26.25
N CYS A 247 1.46 4.92 -25.40
CA CYS A 247 0.91 5.85 -24.41
C CYS A 247 1.38 7.27 -24.67
N ARG A 248 0.50 8.25 -24.41
CA ARG A 248 0.83 9.67 -24.28
C ARG A 248 0.66 10.13 -22.84
N ASN A 249 1.52 11.02 -22.37
CA ASN A 249 1.34 11.64 -21.07
C ASN A 249 0.13 12.59 -21.09
N LEU A 250 -0.59 12.67 -19.97
CA LEU A 250 -1.61 13.68 -19.74
C LEU A 250 -0.96 15.01 -19.36
N ALA A 251 -1.75 16.08 -19.32
CA ALA A 251 -1.31 17.37 -18.82
C ALA A 251 -0.92 17.31 -17.33
N GLU A 252 0.04 18.16 -16.93
CA GLU A 252 0.46 18.24 -15.53
C GLU A 252 -0.59 18.88 -14.61
N GLY A 253 -1.64 19.43 -15.18
CA GLY A 253 -2.67 20.20 -14.48
C GLY A 253 -2.21 21.61 -14.10
N PRO A 254 -3.09 22.41 -13.48
CA PRO A 254 -2.74 23.73 -12.98
C PRO A 254 -1.72 23.66 -11.85
N PRO A 255 -0.93 24.75 -11.62
CA PRO A 255 -0.03 24.81 -10.46
C PRO A 255 -0.80 24.62 -9.15
N PRO A 256 -0.25 23.91 -8.15
CA PRO A 256 -0.92 23.70 -6.88
C PRO A 256 -1.12 25.02 -6.13
N GLU A 257 -2.31 25.20 -5.57
CA GLU A 257 -2.59 26.34 -4.70
C GLU A 257 -1.88 26.16 -3.35
N PRO A 258 -1.47 27.27 -2.71
CA PRO A 258 -0.94 27.20 -1.34
C PRO A 258 -1.97 26.56 -0.40
N PRO A 259 -1.55 25.68 0.53
CA PRO A 259 -2.46 25.04 1.47
C PRO A 259 -3.27 26.09 2.25
N ALA A 260 -4.58 25.91 2.30
CA ALA A 260 -5.46 26.79 3.05
C ALA A 260 -5.15 26.71 4.56
N VAL A 261 -5.05 27.87 5.21
CA VAL A 261 -4.92 27.93 6.67
C VAL A 261 -6.27 27.67 7.30
N GLY A 262 -6.36 26.57 8.06
CA GLY A 262 -7.56 26.21 8.81
C GLY A 262 -7.40 26.44 10.32
N SER A 263 -8.50 26.43 11.05
CA SER A 263 -8.49 26.42 12.52
C SER A 263 -9.62 25.55 13.04
N THR A 264 -9.38 24.86 14.16
CA THR A 264 -10.43 24.07 14.82
C THR A 264 -10.47 24.30 16.32
N ARG A 265 -11.59 23.91 16.93
CA ARG A 265 -11.78 23.97 18.37
C ARG A 265 -11.54 22.61 18.97
N LEU A 266 -10.77 22.53 20.06
CA LEU A 266 -10.56 21.31 20.78
C LEU A 266 -11.73 21.03 21.73
N LYS A 267 -12.13 19.77 21.83
CA LYS A 267 -13.16 19.30 22.76
C LYS A 267 -12.63 19.38 24.19
N LYS A 268 -13.48 19.83 25.12
CA LYS A 268 -13.20 19.81 26.56
C LYS A 268 -13.70 18.50 27.16
N TYR A 269 -12.91 17.93 28.05
CA TYR A 269 -13.22 16.68 28.73
C TYR A 269 -13.45 16.95 30.23
N ALA A 270 -14.41 16.24 30.84
CA ALA A 270 -14.72 16.38 32.26
C ALA A 270 -13.58 15.86 33.18
N ASN A 271 -12.84 14.86 32.73
CA ASN A 271 -11.67 14.35 33.42
C ASN A 271 -10.50 15.35 33.29
N PRO A 272 -9.97 15.93 34.39
CA PRO A 272 -8.89 16.92 34.34
C PRO A 272 -7.59 16.38 33.73
N THR A 273 -7.23 15.15 34.02
CA THR A 273 -6.04 14.46 33.48
C THR A 273 -6.13 14.35 31.97
N VAL A 274 -7.28 13.88 31.45
CA VAL A 274 -7.54 13.76 30.03
C VAL A 274 -7.58 15.14 29.36
N ASN A 275 -8.22 16.12 30.00
CA ASN A 275 -8.30 17.47 29.48
C ASN A 275 -6.94 18.18 29.40
N ALA A 276 -5.97 17.77 30.21
CA ALA A 276 -4.62 18.30 30.16
C ALA A 276 -3.83 17.80 28.96
N ILE A 277 -3.96 16.52 28.59
CA ILE A 277 -3.19 15.88 27.50
C ILE A 277 -3.88 15.98 26.14
N ALA A 278 -5.21 15.99 26.08
CA ALA A 278 -5.97 15.99 24.83
C ALA A 278 -5.52 17.05 23.80
N PRO A 279 -5.13 18.29 24.17
CA PRO A 279 -4.61 19.27 23.22
C PRO A 279 -3.27 18.91 22.57
N SER A 280 -2.60 17.88 23.06
CA SER A 280 -1.32 17.38 22.52
C SER A 280 -1.48 16.14 21.65
N LEU A 281 -2.71 15.63 21.47
CA LEU A 281 -2.99 14.43 20.71
C LEU A 281 -3.62 14.76 19.36
N VAL A 282 -3.17 14.05 18.32
CA VAL A 282 -3.64 14.16 16.93
C VAL A 282 -3.77 12.75 16.35
N ILE A 283 -4.48 12.59 15.23
CA ILE A 283 -4.35 11.39 14.40
C ILE A 283 -3.32 11.66 13.33
N VAL A 284 -2.43 10.70 13.14
CA VAL A 284 -1.52 10.64 12.02
C VAL A 284 -2.00 9.53 11.09
N THR A 285 -2.17 9.86 9.82
CA THR A 285 -2.45 8.92 8.74
C THR A 285 -1.24 8.84 7.83
N PHE A 286 -0.93 7.64 7.36
CA PHE A 286 0.18 7.38 6.46
C PHE A 286 -0.26 6.48 5.32
N ASP A 287 -0.02 6.94 4.08
CA ASP A 287 -0.32 6.21 2.86
C ASP A 287 0.97 5.80 2.14
N LEU A 288 1.08 4.52 1.80
CA LEU A 288 2.26 3.90 1.21
C LEU A 288 2.11 3.74 -0.31
N PRO A 289 2.89 4.49 -1.13
CA PRO A 289 2.85 4.33 -2.59
C PRO A 289 3.58 3.06 -3.07
N TYR A 290 4.66 2.67 -2.42
CA TYR A 290 5.53 1.55 -2.84
C TYR A 290 5.76 0.55 -1.72
N THR A 291 5.56 -0.74 -1.99
CA THR A 291 5.81 -1.85 -1.04
C THR A 291 7.30 -2.08 -0.85
N LEU A 292 7.90 -1.54 0.20
CA LEU A 292 9.34 -1.57 0.51
C LEU A 292 9.60 -2.10 1.92
N SER A 293 10.81 -2.55 2.21
CA SER A 293 11.28 -2.95 3.55
C SER A 293 10.36 -3.94 4.28
N GLY A 294 9.67 -4.82 3.55
CA GLY A 294 8.76 -5.80 4.12
C GLY A 294 7.40 -5.25 4.56
N VAL A 295 7.08 -4.00 4.19
CA VAL A 295 5.80 -3.35 4.47
C VAL A 295 4.89 -3.48 3.25
N SER A 296 3.69 -4.02 3.42
CA SER A 296 2.76 -4.36 2.33
C SER A 296 1.42 -3.64 2.36
N ASP A 297 0.94 -3.29 3.56
CA ASP A 297 -0.31 -2.55 3.69
C ASP A 297 -0.14 -1.12 3.18
N ARG A 298 -1.17 -0.55 2.58
CA ARG A 298 -1.08 0.75 1.93
C ARG A 298 -1.58 1.92 2.77
N HIS A 299 -2.34 1.64 3.82
CA HIS A 299 -2.97 2.67 4.64
C HIS A 299 -2.79 2.36 6.13
N TYR A 300 -2.27 3.34 6.87
CA TYR A 300 -2.00 3.25 8.29
C TYR A 300 -2.55 4.48 9.01
N TYR A 301 -2.93 4.32 10.26
CA TYR A 301 -3.30 5.42 11.14
C TYR A 301 -2.96 5.10 12.59
N GLY A 302 -2.72 6.13 13.39
CA GLY A 302 -2.45 5.99 14.81
C GLY A 302 -2.50 7.32 15.55
N THR A 303 -2.46 7.24 16.88
CA THR A 303 -2.40 8.43 17.73
C THR A 303 -1.01 9.05 17.71
N GLY A 304 -0.92 10.30 17.30
CA GLY A 304 0.27 11.12 17.37
C GLY A 304 0.30 12.03 18.60
N LEU A 305 1.49 12.28 19.13
CA LEU A 305 1.75 13.15 20.29
C LEU A 305 2.56 14.36 19.85
N ILE A 306 2.04 15.58 20.01
CA ILE A 306 2.76 16.82 19.72
C ILE A 306 3.89 17.00 20.73
N VAL A 307 5.14 16.83 20.28
CA VAL A 307 6.35 16.90 21.11
C VAL A 307 7.13 18.20 20.93
N ASP A 308 6.86 18.96 19.88
CA ASP A 308 7.38 20.32 19.65
C ASP A 308 6.39 21.10 18.80
N LYS A 309 5.65 22.00 19.44
CA LYS A 309 4.61 22.80 18.78
C LYS A 309 5.17 23.88 17.85
N GLU A 310 6.38 24.36 18.11
CA GLU A 310 7.02 25.42 17.30
C GLU A 310 7.56 24.86 15.97
N ARG A 311 8.05 23.63 16.00
CA ARG A 311 8.48 22.91 14.79
C ARG A 311 7.38 22.08 14.16
N GLY A 312 6.23 21.93 14.83
CA GLY A 312 5.15 21.04 14.40
C GLY A 312 5.51 19.54 14.51
N TYR A 313 6.42 19.15 15.41
CA TYR A 313 6.84 17.76 15.55
C TYR A 313 5.82 16.94 16.31
N VAL A 314 5.43 15.83 15.72
CA VAL A 314 4.50 14.84 16.25
C VAL A 314 5.23 13.49 16.33
N LEU A 315 5.29 12.94 17.53
CA LEU A 315 5.76 11.57 17.77
C LEU A 315 4.62 10.60 17.46
N VAL A 316 4.94 9.53 16.76
CA VAL A 316 4.03 8.43 16.42
C VAL A 316 4.81 7.12 16.45
N ASP A 317 4.14 5.99 16.51
CA ASP A 317 4.82 4.71 16.41
C ASP A 317 5.16 4.31 14.95
N ARG A 318 6.10 3.40 14.79
CA ARG A 318 6.50 2.89 13.48
C ARG A 318 5.51 1.88 12.88
N ASN A 319 4.47 1.46 13.61
CA ASN A 319 3.37 0.73 13.00
C ASN A 319 2.48 1.68 12.20
N THR A 320 2.38 2.95 12.63
CA THR A 320 1.68 4.00 11.90
C THR A 320 2.54 4.57 10.76
N VAL A 321 3.84 4.82 11.00
CA VAL A 321 4.78 5.34 10.00
C VAL A 321 5.96 4.36 9.85
N PRO A 322 5.78 3.25 9.11
CA PRO A 322 6.75 2.15 9.11
C PRO A 322 8.03 2.42 8.31
N ILE A 323 7.96 3.24 7.27
CA ILE A 323 9.07 3.58 6.37
C ILE A 323 9.07 5.06 6.01
N ALA A 324 10.15 5.53 5.39
CA ALA A 324 10.34 6.94 5.09
C ALA A 324 9.71 7.42 3.78
N ILE A 325 9.15 6.52 2.96
CA ILE A 325 8.51 6.85 1.68
C ILE A 325 7.00 6.72 1.80
N GLY A 326 6.28 7.82 1.68
CA GLY A 326 4.81 7.86 1.74
C GLY A 326 4.28 9.23 2.09
N ASP A 327 2.96 9.35 2.05
CA ASP A 327 2.22 10.57 2.34
C ASP A 327 1.75 10.55 3.80
N VAL A 328 1.99 11.65 4.49
CA VAL A 328 1.58 11.85 5.88
C VAL A 328 0.49 12.91 5.95
N THR A 329 -0.54 12.60 6.71
CA THR A 329 -1.59 13.56 7.05
C THR A 329 -1.75 13.64 8.58
N VAL A 330 -1.91 14.83 9.10
CA VAL A 330 -2.13 15.09 10.53
C VAL A 330 -3.50 15.70 10.74
N THR A 331 -4.36 15.02 11.51
CA THR A 331 -5.74 15.45 11.77
C THR A 331 -5.91 15.91 13.22
N PHE A 332 -6.37 17.15 13.37
CA PHE A 332 -6.60 17.82 14.66
C PHE A 332 -8.09 17.76 15.01
N ALA A 333 -8.41 17.21 16.17
CA ALA A 333 -9.76 17.12 16.74
C ALA A 333 -10.80 16.49 15.78
N GLY A 334 -10.38 15.65 14.84
CA GLY A 334 -11.25 15.06 13.82
C GLY A 334 -11.91 16.06 12.87
N SER A 335 -11.35 17.28 12.75
CA SER A 335 -12.00 18.40 12.04
C SER A 335 -11.08 19.19 11.13
N LEU A 336 -9.80 19.27 11.42
CA LEU A 336 -8.81 19.94 10.60
C LEU A 336 -7.71 18.96 10.20
N GLU A 337 -7.51 18.82 8.90
CA GLU A 337 -6.51 17.97 8.30
C GLU A 337 -5.45 18.81 7.60
N VAL A 338 -4.18 18.48 7.82
CA VAL A 338 -3.04 19.13 7.16
C VAL A 338 -2.02 18.12 6.70
N LYS A 339 -1.30 18.43 5.60
CA LYS A 339 -0.20 17.59 5.11
C LYS A 339 0.98 17.62 6.08
N GLY A 340 1.61 16.47 6.25
CA GLY A 340 2.80 16.29 7.05
C GLY A 340 4.00 15.81 6.26
N LYS A 341 5.13 15.70 6.96
CA LYS A 341 6.39 15.16 6.44
C LYS A 341 6.97 14.17 7.45
N ILE A 342 7.64 13.14 6.95
CA ILE A 342 8.42 12.25 7.79
C ILE A 342 9.78 12.92 8.05
N GLU A 343 10.06 13.23 9.31
CA GLU A 343 11.33 13.82 9.72
C GLU A 343 12.37 12.73 10.02
N GLN A 344 12.00 11.78 10.87
CA GLN A 344 12.93 10.74 11.29
C GLN A 344 12.22 9.49 11.82
N LEU A 345 12.77 8.31 11.49
CA LEU A 345 12.39 7.04 12.07
C LEU A 345 13.41 6.66 13.13
N HIS A 346 12.97 6.25 14.33
CA HIS A 346 13.94 5.75 15.32
C HIS A 346 14.56 4.44 14.80
N PRO A 347 15.89 4.33 14.71
CA PRO A 347 16.52 3.18 14.07
C PRO A 347 16.40 1.87 14.88
N LEU A 348 16.16 1.96 16.19
CA LEU A 348 16.13 0.82 17.12
C LEU A 348 14.77 0.58 17.75
N HIS A 349 13.95 1.62 17.95
CA HIS A 349 12.70 1.54 18.69
C HIS A 349 11.49 1.94 17.84
N ASN A 350 10.30 1.53 18.26
CA ASN A 350 9.02 1.73 17.58
C ASN A 350 8.55 3.19 17.62
N PHE A 351 9.39 4.14 17.19
CA PHE A 351 9.06 5.57 17.14
C PHE A 351 9.36 6.18 15.79
N ALA A 352 8.56 7.16 15.41
CA ALA A 352 8.78 8.06 14.28
C ALA A 352 8.44 9.48 14.70
N ILE A 353 9.12 10.47 14.12
CA ILE A 353 8.72 11.87 14.18
C ILE A 353 8.28 12.28 12.79
N VAL A 354 7.06 12.80 12.72
CA VAL A 354 6.51 13.51 11.57
C VAL A 354 6.37 14.98 11.92
N SER A 355 6.28 15.85 10.93
CA SER A 355 6.04 17.28 11.14
C SER A 355 4.85 17.75 10.31
N TYR A 356 4.25 18.83 10.77
CA TYR A 356 3.30 19.67 10.01
C TYR A 356 3.75 21.12 10.05
N ASP A 357 3.29 21.95 9.11
CA ASP A 357 3.55 23.39 9.19
C ASP A 357 2.64 24.01 10.27
N PRO A 358 3.19 24.56 11.38
CA PRO A 358 2.37 25.19 12.43
C PRO A 358 1.49 26.33 11.95
N LYS A 359 1.84 26.98 10.83
CA LYS A 359 1.03 28.05 10.24
C LYS A 359 -0.27 27.52 9.64
N SER A 360 -0.28 26.28 9.14
CA SER A 360 -1.44 25.66 8.48
C SER A 360 -2.62 25.43 9.43
N ILE A 361 -2.39 25.36 10.74
CA ILE A 361 -3.42 25.13 11.76
C ILE A 361 -3.98 26.40 12.39
N GLY A 362 -3.54 27.59 11.93
CA GLY A 362 -4.05 28.89 12.35
C GLY A 362 -4.06 29.09 13.88
N THR A 363 -5.24 29.34 14.44
CA THR A 363 -5.44 29.58 15.88
C THR A 363 -5.82 28.31 16.67
N THR A 364 -5.66 27.13 16.12
CA THR A 364 -5.96 25.87 16.81
C THR A 364 -5.12 25.76 18.10
N PRO A 365 -5.75 25.61 19.29
CA PRO A 365 -5.05 25.76 20.57
C PRO A 365 -4.33 24.48 21.00
N VAL A 366 -3.41 23.98 20.17
CA VAL A 366 -2.58 22.81 20.47
C VAL A 366 -1.59 23.08 21.60
N LYS A 367 -1.19 22.04 22.30
CA LYS A 367 -0.17 22.08 23.34
C LYS A 367 0.92 21.07 23.04
N GLN A 368 2.15 21.43 23.36
CA GLN A 368 3.24 20.48 23.43
C GLN A 368 3.06 19.60 24.68
N ALA A 369 3.27 18.30 24.54
CA ALA A 369 3.23 17.36 25.65
C ALA A 369 4.32 17.66 26.70
N THR A 370 3.98 17.47 27.95
CA THR A 370 4.93 17.47 29.07
C THR A 370 5.20 16.05 29.51
N PHE A 371 6.44 15.74 29.85
CA PHE A 371 6.85 14.38 30.19
C PHE A 371 7.07 14.23 31.71
N ASN A 372 6.80 13.02 32.21
CA ASN A 372 7.28 12.51 33.47
C ASN A 372 8.30 11.42 33.16
N THR A 373 9.59 11.70 33.37
CA THR A 373 10.70 10.79 33.04
C THR A 373 11.09 9.85 34.17
N GLU A 374 10.35 9.89 35.29
CA GLU A 374 10.49 8.89 36.36
C GLU A 374 10.01 7.54 35.83
N PRO A 375 10.82 6.47 35.94
CA PRO A 375 10.42 5.15 35.49
C PRO A 375 9.14 4.69 36.19
N LEU A 376 8.23 4.10 35.43
CA LEU A 376 7.04 3.47 35.98
C LEU A 376 7.38 2.14 36.62
N GLU A 377 6.78 1.87 37.79
CA GLU A 377 6.95 0.64 38.54
C GLU A 377 5.62 -0.12 38.67
N PRO A 378 5.66 -1.46 38.89
CA PRO A 378 4.46 -2.24 39.22
C PRO A 378 3.69 -1.64 40.39
N GLY A 379 2.39 -1.41 40.19
CA GLY A 379 1.53 -0.76 41.18
C GLY A 379 1.22 0.71 40.87
N ASP A 380 1.94 1.36 39.97
CA ASP A 380 1.67 2.74 39.60
C ASP A 380 0.35 2.89 38.84
N ASP A 381 -0.42 3.89 39.24
CA ASP A 381 -1.66 4.28 38.56
C ASP A 381 -1.36 5.19 37.34
N VAL A 382 -1.92 4.82 36.21
CA VAL A 382 -1.80 5.58 34.94
C VAL A 382 -3.15 5.71 34.25
N TRP A 383 -3.24 6.65 33.32
CA TRP A 383 -4.33 6.77 32.37
C TRP A 383 -3.81 6.44 30.97
N VAL A 384 -4.43 5.47 30.30
CA VAL A 384 -4.24 5.26 28.86
C VAL A 384 -5.11 6.27 28.14
N VAL A 385 -4.52 7.07 27.24
CA VAL A 385 -5.24 8.06 26.44
C VAL A 385 -4.79 7.99 25.00
N GLY A 386 -5.74 7.78 24.08
CA GLY A 386 -5.47 7.70 22.65
C GLY A 386 -6.70 8.07 21.83
N ILE A 387 -6.55 8.13 20.51
CA ILE A 387 -7.64 8.47 19.58
C ILE A 387 -7.95 7.25 18.73
N LYS A 388 -9.22 6.87 18.71
CA LYS A 388 -9.72 5.75 17.88
C LYS A 388 -9.84 6.14 16.40
N SER A 389 -10.04 5.16 15.54
CA SER A 389 -10.24 5.35 14.09
C SER A 389 -11.45 6.23 13.75
N ASP A 390 -12.45 6.29 14.63
CA ASP A 390 -13.62 7.18 14.51
C ASP A 390 -13.37 8.62 15.02
N HIS A 391 -12.11 8.98 15.27
CA HIS A 391 -11.64 10.24 15.85
C HIS A 391 -12.15 10.55 17.27
N GLN A 392 -12.72 9.54 17.96
CA GLN A 392 -13.11 9.72 19.37
C GLN A 392 -11.92 9.41 20.27
N LEU A 393 -11.71 10.30 21.25
CA LEU A 393 -10.70 10.07 22.27
C LEU A 393 -11.17 9.01 23.26
N LEU A 394 -10.39 7.93 23.38
CA LEU A 394 -10.55 6.91 24.41
C LEU A 394 -9.65 7.23 25.59
N HIS A 395 -10.17 7.07 26.81
CA HIS A 395 -9.35 7.14 28.00
C HIS A 395 -9.79 6.10 29.04
N GLN A 396 -8.82 5.47 29.68
CA GLN A 396 -9.05 4.44 30.67
C GLN A 396 -8.01 4.52 31.78
N LYS A 397 -8.46 4.51 33.03
CA LYS A 397 -7.55 4.36 34.19
C LYS A 397 -7.09 2.91 34.28
N SER A 398 -5.82 2.69 34.51
CA SER A 398 -5.23 1.38 34.70
C SER A 398 -4.08 1.45 35.70
N THR A 399 -3.51 0.29 36.02
CA THR A 399 -2.35 0.14 36.93
C THR A 399 -1.28 -0.65 36.22
N VAL A 400 -0.02 -0.26 36.38
CA VAL A 400 1.14 -1.01 35.85
C VAL A 400 1.21 -2.36 36.52
N SER A 401 1.20 -3.43 35.73
CA SER A 401 1.32 -4.82 36.25
C SER A 401 2.75 -5.30 36.24
N SER A 402 3.53 -4.96 35.24
CA SER A 402 4.94 -5.31 35.12
C SER A 402 5.70 -4.41 34.16
N VAL A 403 7.04 -4.44 34.29
CA VAL A 403 7.99 -3.83 33.34
C VAL A 403 9.02 -4.89 33.00
N ASP A 404 8.91 -5.48 31.81
CA ASP A 404 9.67 -6.65 31.40
C ASP A 404 10.34 -6.44 30.04
N PRO A 405 11.44 -7.16 29.73
CA PRO A 405 12.06 -7.11 28.42
C PRO A 405 11.07 -7.55 27.32
N LEU A 406 10.98 -6.77 26.27
CA LEU A 406 10.14 -7.07 25.13
C LEU A 406 10.92 -7.93 24.12
N LEU A 407 10.73 -9.24 24.18
CA LEU A 407 11.38 -10.20 23.31
C LEU A 407 10.48 -10.52 22.12
N LEU A 408 10.72 -9.85 21.00
CA LEU A 408 9.95 -10.03 19.76
C LEU A 408 10.57 -11.12 18.88
N PRO A 409 9.76 -11.99 18.25
CA PRO A 409 10.27 -12.99 17.29
C PRO A 409 10.82 -12.32 16.04
N LEU A 410 11.63 -13.06 15.27
CA LEU A 410 12.14 -12.59 13.99
C LEU A 410 11.00 -12.44 12.98
N SER A 411 10.98 -11.33 12.26
CA SER A 411 10.01 -11.09 11.22
C SER A 411 10.28 -11.97 9.98
N ARG A 412 9.23 -12.58 9.42
CA ARG A 412 9.35 -13.33 8.15
C ARG A 412 9.56 -12.41 6.96
N THR A 413 8.96 -11.22 6.98
CA THR A 413 9.03 -10.23 5.91
C THR A 413 10.23 -9.29 6.01
N LEU A 414 11.11 -9.51 7.00
CA LEU A 414 12.31 -8.68 7.26
C LEU A 414 12.00 -7.19 7.46
N ARG A 415 10.84 -6.87 8.02
CA ARG A 415 10.50 -5.51 8.41
C ARG A 415 11.19 -5.11 9.71
N PHE A 416 11.13 -3.83 10.05
CA PHE A 416 11.58 -3.31 11.33
C PHE A 416 11.04 -4.14 12.50
N ARG A 417 11.87 -4.34 13.50
CA ARG A 417 11.58 -5.03 14.76
C ARG A 417 12.36 -4.37 15.88
N ASP A 418 11.69 -4.10 16.99
CA ASP A 418 12.34 -3.61 18.20
C ASP A 418 13.29 -4.66 18.81
N SER A 419 14.32 -4.16 19.48
CA SER A 419 15.24 -4.92 20.31
C SER A 419 15.75 -4.06 21.46
N ASN A 420 16.23 -4.71 22.53
CA ASN A 420 16.82 -4.05 23.69
C ASN A 420 15.90 -3.02 24.37
N ILE A 421 14.63 -3.37 24.51
CA ILE A 421 13.64 -2.48 25.12
C ILE A 421 12.81 -3.20 26.17
N GLU A 422 12.40 -2.48 27.21
CA GLU A 422 11.46 -2.94 28.22
C GLU A 422 10.06 -2.44 27.91
N GLY A 423 9.07 -3.34 27.99
CA GLY A 423 7.66 -3.06 27.77
C GLY A 423 6.90 -2.99 29.08
N ILE A 424 6.11 -1.93 29.26
CA ILE A 424 5.22 -1.74 30.40
C ILE A 424 3.90 -2.44 30.10
N SER A 425 3.50 -3.35 30.99
CA SER A 425 2.22 -4.07 30.93
C SER A 425 1.22 -3.44 31.90
N LEU A 426 -0.06 -3.45 31.54
CA LEU A 426 -1.15 -2.93 32.35
C LEU A 426 -2.12 -4.05 32.77
N VAL A 427 -2.76 -3.88 33.94
CA VAL A 427 -3.75 -4.83 34.46
C VAL A 427 -4.96 -4.94 33.55
N ASN A 428 -5.52 -3.80 33.15
CA ASN A 428 -6.64 -3.70 32.20
C ASN A 428 -6.22 -2.77 31.07
N ALA A 429 -5.68 -3.35 30.00
CA ALA A 429 -5.21 -2.58 28.85
C ALA A 429 -6.30 -2.49 27.77
N PRO A 430 -6.60 -1.30 27.22
CA PRO A 430 -7.37 -1.22 25.99
C PRO A 430 -6.53 -1.73 24.83
N ASN A 431 -7.11 -2.63 24.03
CA ASN A 431 -6.43 -3.20 22.85
C ASN A 431 -6.78 -2.46 21.54
N GLU A 432 -7.69 -1.50 21.61
CA GLU A 432 -8.28 -0.84 20.43
C GLU A 432 -7.63 0.48 20.07
N VAL A 433 -6.63 0.93 20.82
CA VAL A 433 -6.04 2.26 20.66
C VAL A 433 -4.56 2.26 21.00
N ASP A 434 -3.80 2.95 20.18
CA ASP A 434 -2.45 3.42 20.49
C ASP A 434 -2.52 4.83 21.08
N GLY A 435 -1.48 5.26 21.80
CA GLY A 435 -1.49 6.58 22.43
C GLY A 435 -0.43 6.75 23.50
N VAL A 436 -0.83 7.24 24.65
CA VAL A 436 0.09 7.56 25.77
C VAL A 436 -0.42 7.07 27.12
N LEU A 437 0.52 6.77 28.00
CA LEU A 437 0.27 6.60 29.44
C LEU A 437 0.59 7.90 30.14
N VAL A 438 -0.37 8.45 30.88
CA VAL A 438 -0.17 9.73 31.60
C VAL A 438 -0.38 9.55 33.11
N ASP A 439 0.34 10.38 33.89
CA ASP A 439 0.16 10.47 35.33
C ASP A 439 -1.09 11.32 35.72
N LYS A 440 -1.36 11.47 36.99
CA LYS A 440 -2.50 12.25 37.53
C LYS A 440 -2.53 13.70 37.02
N LYS A 441 -1.38 14.26 36.64
CA LYS A 441 -1.23 15.65 36.15
C LYS A 441 -1.36 15.75 34.63
N GLY A 442 -1.55 14.64 33.93
CA GLY A 442 -1.60 14.57 32.48
C GLY A 442 -0.22 14.65 31.83
N ARG A 443 0.88 14.42 32.57
CA ARG A 443 2.23 14.31 31.99
C ARG A 443 2.43 12.91 31.41
N VAL A 444 3.04 12.83 30.26
CA VAL A 444 3.31 11.56 29.58
C VAL A 444 4.43 10.81 30.33
N ALA A 445 4.11 9.63 30.86
CA ALA A 445 5.05 8.75 31.53
C ALA A 445 5.54 7.63 30.60
N ALA A 446 4.76 7.28 29.56
CA ALA A 446 5.14 6.33 28.53
C ALA A 446 4.29 6.55 27.27
N THR A 447 4.75 6.07 26.11
CA THR A 447 3.88 5.82 24.96
C THR A 447 3.12 4.51 25.16
N TRP A 448 2.00 4.34 24.50
CA TRP A 448 1.23 3.09 24.45
C TRP A 448 1.11 2.67 23.00
N SER A 449 1.85 1.66 22.59
CA SER A 449 2.01 1.25 21.20
C SER A 449 1.77 -0.24 21.01
N SER A 450 1.39 -0.60 19.79
CA SER A 450 1.23 -1.99 19.40
C SER A 450 2.55 -2.58 18.89
N PHE A 451 2.75 -3.86 19.18
CA PHE A 451 3.87 -4.67 18.70
C PHE A 451 3.32 -5.92 18.04
N MET A 452 3.80 -6.24 16.85
CA MET A 452 3.37 -7.43 16.14
C MET A 452 4.15 -8.66 16.58
N LEU A 453 3.44 -9.66 17.09
CA LEU A 453 3.96 -11.00 17.34
C LEU A 453 3.55 -11.92 16.20
N GLN A 454 4.49 -12.50 15.49
CA GLN A 454 4.25 -13.58 14.55
C GLN A 454 4.76 -14.89 15.14
N SER A 455 3.87 -15.77 15.56
CA SER A 455 4.22 -17.11 16.04
C SER A 455 3.41 -18.15 15.27
N GLY A 456 4.11 -19.07 14.59
CA GLY A 456 3.51 -20.26 14.01
C GLY A 456 2.56 -20.09 12.82
N GLY A 457 2.29 -18.87 12.36
CA GLY A 457 1.32 -18.57 11.27
C GLY A 457 0.25 -17.57 11.70
N ASP A 458 0.01 -17.42 12.99
CA ASP A 458 -0.92 -16.43 13.53
C ASP A 458 -0.18 -15.13 13.85
N ALA A 459 -0.74 -14.00 13.44
CA ALA A 459 -0.30 -12.67 13.82
C ALA A 459 -1.10 -12.23 15.05
N ALA A 460 -0.43 -12.01 16.17
CA ALA A 460 -1.02 -11.43 17.37
C ALA A 460 -0.49 -10.01 17.59
N GLN A 461 -1.36 -9.10 17.96
CA GLN A 461 -1.00 -7.75 18.38
C GLN A 461 -0.82 -7.72 19.90
N LEU A 462 0.27 -7.13 20.35
CA LEU A 462 0.62 -6.97 21.77
C LEU A 462 0.79 -5.49 22.06
N ASN A 463 -0.05 -4.91 22.90
CA ASN A 463 0.09 -3.51 23.29
C ASN A 463 0.97 -3.40 24.56
N ARG A 464 1.98 -2.51 24.50
CA ARG A 464 2.91 -2.23 25.61
C ARG A 464 3.24 -0.75 25.69
N GLY A 465 3.51 -0.31 26.92
CA GLY A 465 4.09 1.01 27.15
C GLY A 465 5.60 1.01 26.93
N VAL A 466 6.13 2.12 26.41
CA VAL A 466 7.57 2.40 26.36
C VAL A 466 7.84 3.69 27.12
N GLY A 467 8.75 3.66 28.06
CA GLY A 467 9.02 4.76 28.99
C GLY A 467 9.38 6.08 28.32
N SER A 468 8.93 7.17 28.90
CA SER A 468 9.09 8.53 28.35
C SER A 468 10.55 9.00 28.30
N GLU A 469 11.45 8.39 29.05
CA GLU A 469 12.89 8.66 29.01
C GLU A 469 13.51 8.29 27.65
N VAL A 470 13.04 7.20 27.02
CA VAL A 470 13.44 6.82 25.65
C VAL A 470 12.91 7.84 24.64
N VAL A 471 11.65 8.22 24.80
CA VAL A 471 10.97 9.21 23.95
C VAL A 471 11.68 10.57 24.00
N THR A 472 11.98 11.08 25.20
CA THR A 472 12.62 12.39 25.37
C THR A 472 14.03 12.40 24.77
N GLN A 473 14.80 11.33 24.91
CA GLN A 473 16.09 11.18 24.26
C GLN A 473 15.97 11.23 22.74
N PHE A 474 14.99 10.53 22.16
CA PHE A 474 14.72 10.55 20.73
C PHE A 474 14.42 11.95 20.23
N VAL A 475 13.43 12.62 20.84
CA VAL A 475 13.03 13.97 20.49
C VAL A 475 14.20 14.95 20.57
N GLU A 476 15.03 14.88 21.63
CA GLU A 476 16.20 15.73 21.76
C GLU A 476 17.27 15.46 20.70
N THR A 477 17.50 14.21 20.36
CA THR A 477 18.47 13.82 19.32
C THR A 477 18.05 14.38 17.97
N VAL A 478 16.75 14.25 17.62
CA VAL A 478 16.20 14.82 16.39
C VAL A 478 16.29 16.35 16.38
N ARG A 479 15.93 17.01 17.48
CA ARG A 479 16.02 18.49 17.61
C ARG A 479 17.42 19.01 17.38
N LYS A 480 18.43 18.24 17.83
CA LYS A 480 19.87 18.60 17.71
C LYS A 480 20.47 18.16 16.36
N GLY A 481 19.73 17.47 15.51
CA GLY A 481 20.21 16.92 14.22
C GLY A 481 21.37 15.94 14.37
N ARG A 482 21.40 15.16 15.44
CA ARG A 482 22.48 14.21 15.73
C ARG A 482 22.09 12.80 15.27
N PRO A 483 23.06 11.96 14.86
CA PRO A 483 22.82 10.55 14.65
C PRO A 483 22.58 9.83 15.98
N PHE A 484 21.92 8.67 15.91
CA PHE A 484 21.90 7.69 16.99
C PHE A 484 23.12 6.80 16.88
N TYR A 485 23.78 6.54 17.99
CA TYR A 485 24.84 5.57 18.02
C TYR A 485 24.35 4.25 18.60
N SER A 486 24.75 3.16 17.98
CA SER A 486 24.37 1.79 18.37
C SER A 486 25.59 0.90 18.45
N LEU A 487 25.62 0.01 19.43
CA LEU A 487 26.59 -1.08 19.46
C LEU A 487 26.29 -2.16 18.41
N GLU A 488 25.11 -2.12 17.78
CA GLU A 488 24.65 -3.10 16.78
C GLU A 488 24.66 -4.54 17.32
N ALA A 489 24.21 -4.70 18.58
CA ALA A 489 24.05 -5.97 19.27
C ALA A 489 22.67 -6.07 19.93
N GLU A 490 22.10 -7.27 19.97
CA GLU A 490 20.90 -7.58 20.74
C GLU A 490 21.27 -8.34 22.02
N PHE A 491 20.62 -7.96 23.10
CA PHE A 491 20.91 -8.48 24.44
C PHE A 491 19.69 -9.16 25.04
N VAL A 492 19.99 -10.05 25.99
CA VAL A 492 18.98 -10.58 26.92
C VAL A 492 19.48 -10.40 28.35
N TYR A 493 18.56 -10.33 29.28
CA TYR A 493 18.88 -10.34 30.69
C TYR A 493 19.20 -11.76 31.16
N SER A 494 20.37 -11.93 31.75
CA SER A 494 20.81 -13.14 32.40
C SER A 494 20.79 -12.92 33.92
N PRO A 495 20.02 -13.69 34.72
CA PRO A 495 20.13 -13.63 36.18
C PRO A 495 21.55 -13.87 36.66
N LEU A 496 21.99 -13.23 37.74
CA LEU A 496 23.37 -13.35 38.22
C LEU A 496 23.80 -14.80 38.51
N PHE A 497 22.86 -15.69 38.93
CA PHE A 497 23.19 -17.11 39.08
C PHE A 497 23.57 -17.77 37.74
N ALA A 498 22.98 -17.33 36.63
CA ALA A 498 23.33 -17.82 35.31
C ALA A 498 24.71 -17.25 34.86
N ALA A 499 24.97 -15.97 35.14
CA ALA A 499 26.28 -15.36 34.92
C ALA A 499 27.40 -16.09 35.67
N ARG A 500 27.15 -16.47 36.94
CA ARG A 500 28.08 -17.34 37.73
C ARG A 500 28.31 -18.70 37.06
N LYS A 501 27.27 -19.32 36.52
CA LYS A 501 27.41 -20.59 35.77
C LYS A 501 28.18 -20.45 34.47
N MET A 502 28.20 -19.25 33.88
CA MET A 502 29.04 -18.91 32.74
C MET A 502 30.46 -18.49 33.12
N GLY A 503 30.83 -18.67 34.42
CA GLY A 503 32.18 -18.47 34.95
C GLY A 503 32.46 -17.05 35.42
N VAL A 504 31.54 -16.08 35.32
CA VAL A 504 31.77 -14.69 35.78
C VAL A 504 32.22 -14.70 37.24
N ASP A 505 33.37 -14.07 37.54
CA ASP A 505 33.96 -14.07 38.86
C ASP A 505 33.15 -13.28 39.89
N GLU A 506 33.35 -13.60 41.17
CA GLU A 506 32.58 -13.03 42.27
C GLU A 506 32.83 -11.52 42.46
N GLU A 507 33.94 -10.97 42.00
CA GLU A 507 34.18 -9.53 42.05
C GLU A 507 33.24 -8.79 41.08
N TRP A 508 33.12 -9.26 39.86
CA TRP A 508 32.17 -8.71 38.93
C TRP A 508 30.71 -8.97 39.30
N ILE A 509 30.39 -10.15 39.82
CA ILE A 509 29.05 -10.44 40.34
C ILE A 509 28.65 -9.46 41.44
N ALA A 510 29.55 -9.15 42.38
CA ALA A 510 29.29 -8.17 43.43
C ALA A 510 29.05 -6.76 42.87
N ARG A 511 29.86 -6.33 41.88
CA ARG A 511 29.70 -5.03 41.22
C ARG A 511 28.38 -4.93 40.46
N LEU A 512 27.97 -5.97 39.75
CA LEU A 512 26.68 -6.05 39.04
C LEU A 512 25.50 -6.04 40.04
N GLU A 513 25.61 -6.75 41.18
CA GLU A 513 24.61 -6.75 42.24
C GLU A 513 24.49 -5.39 42.92
N GLU A 514 25.61 -4.71 43.18
CA GLU A 514 25.63 -3.37 43.77
C GLU A 514 24.98 -2.34 42.80
N ASN A 515 25.25 -2.43 41.50
CA ASN A 515 24.63 -1.54 40.50
C ASN A 515 23.11 -1.73 40.38
N ASN A 516 22.63 -2.97 40.52
CA ASN A 516 21.19 -3.27 40.45
C ASN A 516 20.76 -4.32 41.51
N PRO A 517 20.63 -3.92 42.78
CA PRO A 517 20.34 -4.85 43.87
C PRO A 517 18.92 -5.45 43.81
N THR A 518 18.01 -4.78 43.13
CA THR A 518 16.60 -5.19 42.99
C THR A 518 16.45 -6.29 41.97
N ARG A 519 16.98 -6.11 40.75
CA ARG A 519 16.75 -7.05 39.65
C ARG A 519 17.86 -8.08 39.45
N ARG A 520 19.07 -7.86 39.98
CA ARG A 520 20.19 -8.82 40.03
C ARG A 520 20.43 -9.57 38.74
N ARG A 521 20.75 -8.82 37.69
CA ARG A 521 20.88 -9.33 36.33
C ARG A 521 22.11 -8.73 35.60
N ALA A 522 22.59 -9.43 34.59
CA ALA A 522 23.60 -8.99 33.64
C ALA A 522 23.02 -8.97 32.22
N LEU A 523 23.74 -8.38 31.29
CA LEU A 523 23.40 -8.37 29.87
C LEU A 523 24.25 -9.40 29.12
N SER A 524 23.60 -10.30 28.38
CA SER A 524 24.30 -11.27 27.52
C SER A 524 23.94 -11.02 26.05
N ILE A 525 24.95 -11.08 25.18
CA ILE A 525 24.79 -10.88 23.73
C ILE A 525 24.11 -12.11 23.13
N THR A 526 23.00 -11.91 22.41
CA THR A 526 22.29 -12.98 21.72
C THR A 526 22.40 -12.89 20.21
N ARG A 527 22.64 -11.69 19.68
CA ARG A 527 22.75 -11.45 18.25
C ARG A 527 23.62 -10.24 17.95
N LEU A 528 24.32 -10.28 16.84
CA LEU A 528 25.13 -9.17 16.32
C LEU A 528 24.63 -8.82 14.93
N VAL A 529 24.58 -7.53 14.62
CA VAL A 529 24.15 -7.03 13.31
C VAL A 529 25.29 -7.23 12.32
N ALA A 530 25.06 -7.98 11.25
CA ALA A 530 26.08 -8.27 10.25
C ALA A 530 26.67 -6.99 9.62
N GLY A 531 27.95 -7.02 9.32
CA GLY A 531 28.69 -5.90 8.76
C GLY A 531 29.12 -4.82 9.78
N SER A 532 28.61 -4.87 11.02
CA SER A 532 29.03 -3.95 12.10
C SER A 532 30.42 -4.29 12.64
N GLU A 533 31.09 -3.32 13.30
CA GLU A 533 32.36 -3.59 13.97
C GLU A 533 32.17 -4.55 15.15
N ALA A 534 31.06 -4.41 15.88
CA ALA A 534 30.68 -5.32 16.94
C ALA A 534 30.60 -6.79 16.46
N SER A 535 30.08 -7.04 15.25
CA SER A 535 30.00 -8.41 14.71
C SER A 535 31.36 -9.06 14.41
N ARG A 536 32.42 -8.28 14.37
CA ARG A 536 33.80 -8.75 14.15
C ARG A 536 34.57 -8.94 15.47
N LEU A 537 34.18 -8.23 16.52
CA LEU A 537 34.96 -8.13 17.76
C LEU A 537 34.27 -8.79 18.95
N LEU A 538 32.93 -8.77 18.98
CA LEU A 538 32.10 -9.41 20.00
C LEU A 538 31.60 -10.77 19.53
N GLU A 539 31.19 -11.61 20.48
CA GLU A 539 30.62 -12.94 20.22
C GLU A 539 29.27 -13.11 20.93
N THR A 540 28.40 -13.91 20.34
CA THR A 540 27.17 -14.35 21.03
C THR A 540 27.55 -15.16 22.27
N GLY A 541 26.92 -14.85 23.40
CA GLY A 541 27.26 -15.45 24.71
C GLY A 541 28.18 -14.58 25.58
N ASP A 542 28.80 -13.54 25.03
CA ASP A 542 29.51 -12.55 25.86
C ASP A 542 28.58 -11.95 26.91
N VAL A 543 29.06 -11.86 28.15
CA VAL A 543 28.37 -11.14 29.22
C VAL A 543 28.97 -9.74 29.29
N VAL A 544 28.15 -8.72 29.02
CA VAL A 544 28.60 -7.32 29.10
C VAL A 544 28.62 -6.89 30.56
N LEU A 545 29.77 -6.42 31.02
CA LEU A 545 30.03 -6.02 32.39
C LEU A 545 30.02 -4.50 32.56
N ALA A 546 30.68 -3.78 31.63
CA ALA A 546 30.80 -2.32 31.69
C ALA A 546 30.95 -1.71 30.30
N ILE A 547 30.63 -0.43 30.18
CA ILE A 547 30.95 0.44 29.03
C ILE A 547 31.81 1.60 29.56
N ASP A 548 33.00 1.78 28.99
CA ASP A 548 34.00 2.76 29.45
C ASP A 548 34.26 2.72 30.98
N GLY A 549 34.33 1.51 31.52
CA GLY A 549 34.54 1.26 32.94
C GLY A 549 33.32 1.45 33.84
N THR A 550 32.19 1.95 33.30
CA THR A 550 30.92 2.08 34.03
C THR A 550 30.11 0.80 33.91
N VAL A 551 29.76 0.19 35.04
CA VAL A 551 28.95 -1.04 35.10
C VAL A 551 27.57 -0.80 34.45
N VAL A 552 27.12 -1.75 33.63
CA VAL A 552 25.78 -1.68 32.96
C VAL A 552 25.02 -2.98 33.23
N THR A 553 23.75 -2.82 33.66
CA THR A 553 22.87 -3.93 34.04
C THR A 553 21.50 -3.86 33.34
N SER A 554 21.26 -2.82 32.55
CA SER A 554 20.02 -2.63 31.82
C SER A 554 20.25 -2.18 30.38
N PHE A 555 19.28 -2.47 29.51
CA PHE A 555 19.30 -1.99 28.11
C PHE A 555 19.46 -0.47 28.07
N ARG A 556 18.77 0.23 28.96
CA ARG A 556 18.77 1.69 29.01
C ARG A 556 20.12 2.28 29.36
N GLU A 557 20.79 1.72 30.39
CA GLU A 557 22.15 2.14 30.76
C GLU A 557 23.14 1.91 29.61
N LEU A 558 23.07 0.74 28.98
CA LEU A 558 23.91 0.42 27.83
C LEU A 558 23.66 1.38 26.66
N GLU A 559 22.39 1.56 26.27
CA GLU A 559 22.03 2.44 25.17
C GLU A 559 22.48 3.90 25.41
N ALA A 560 22.33 4.40 26.63
CA ALA A 560 22.79 5.72 27.00
C ALA A 560 24.34 5.86 26.94
N ALA A 561 25.06 4.83 27.39
CA ALA A 561 26.51 4.81 27.42
C ALA A 561 27.17 4.78 26.03
N VAL A 562 26.49 4.15 25.04
CA VAL A 562 27.01 4.01 23.67
C VAL A 562 26.68 5.19 22.74
N GLN A 563 26.09 6.29 23.22
CA GLN A 563 25.72 7.46 22.39
C GLN A 563 26.92 8.33 22.01
N LYS A 564 28.01 7.73 21.50
CA LYS A 564 29.23 8.39 21.02
C LYS A 564 29.95 7.49 19.99
N PRO A 565 30.88 8.05 19.19
CA PRO A 565 31.47 7.33 18.05
C PRO A 565 32.30 6.09 18.41
N GLU A 566 32.85 6.03 19.63
CA GLU A 566 33.68 4.93 20.08
C GLU A 566 33.50 4.69 21.57
N VAL A 567 33.50 3.43 22.00
CA VAL A 567 33.37 2.99 23.38
C VAL A 567 34.30 1.81 23.65
N VAL A 568 34.69 1.64 24.90
CA VAL A 568 35.36 0.41 25.37
C VAL A 568 34.32 -0.48 26.04
N VAL A 569 34.05 -1.65 25.44
CA VAL A 569 33.13 -2.64 25.97
C VAL A 569 33.91 -3.65 26.81
N THR A 570 33.63 -3.73 28.11
CA THR A 570 34.15 -4.77 28.99
C THR A 570 33.23 -5.97 28.98
N VAL A 571 33.74 -7.11 28.54
CA VAL A 571 32.95 -8.36 28.49
C VAL A 571 33.63 -9.49 29.24
N TRP A 572 32.81 -10.43 29.74
CA TRP A 572 33.24 -11.74 30.18
C TRP A 572 33.13 -12.73 29.02
N ARG A 573 34.26 -13.35 28.66
CA ARG A 573 34.35 -14.36 27.60
C ARG A 573 35.41 -15.40 27.93
N ASN A 574 35.04 -16.69 27.97
CA ASN A 574 35.96 -17.81 28.19
C ASN A 574 36.77 -17.64 29.45
N ASP A 575 36.12 -17.42 30.59
CA ASP A 575 36.71 -17.23 31.91
C ASP A 575 37.70 -16.07 32.04
N GLN A 576 37.55 -15.05 31.18
CA GLN A 576 38.42 -13.86 31.16
C GLN A 576 37.63 -12.60 30.98
N VAL A 577 38.04 -11.53 31.65
CA VAL A 577 37.60 -10.18 31.37
C VAL A 577 38.36 -9.67 30.14
N ARG A 578 37.65 -9.08 29.18
CA ARG A 578 38.23 -8.44 28.00
C ARG A 578 37.70 -7.02 27.85
N GLU A 579 38.60 -6.09 27.63
CA GLU A 579 38.28 -4.72 27.26
C GLU A 579 38.48 -4.55 25.76
N ILE A 580 37.40 -4.24 25.04
CA ILE A 580 37.36 -4.23 23.58
C ILE A 580 36.92 -2.84 23.13
N PRO A 581 37.85 -2.05 22.50
CA PRO A 581 37.45 -0.79 21.88
C PRO A 581 36.63 -1.08 20.62
N ILE A 582 35.46 -0.43 20.50
CA ILE A 582 34.54 -0.63 19.41
C ILE A 582 34.02 0.71 18.91
N LYS A 583 34.07 0.92 17.59
CA LYS A 583 33.38 2.00 16.94
C LYS A 583 31.90 1.67 16.86
N THR A 584 31.09 2.52 17.42
CA THR A 584 29.64 2.41 17.36
C THR A 584 29.13 2.78 15.95
N ALA A 585 28.03 2.18 15.53
CA ALA A 585 27.39 2.53 14.27
C ALA A 585 26.58 3.83 14.43
N ALA A 586 26.84 4.82 13.59
CA ALA A 586 26.02 6.03 13.51
C ALA A 586 24.80 5.75 12.62
N LEU A 587 23.62 5.76 13.20
CA LEU A 587 22.34 5.49 12.53
C LEU A 587 21.60 6.83 12.38
N ASP A 588 21.35 7.25 11.14
CA ASP A 588 20.76 8.55 10.85
C ASP A 588 19.22 8.59 10.99
N GLY A 589 18.57 7.45 11.07
CA GLY A 589 17.13 7.36 11.19
C GLY A 589 16.33 7.85 9.97
N ARG A 590 17.01 8.11 8.84
CA ARG A 590 16.34 8.59 7.62
C ARG A 590 15.56 7.51 6.90
N GLY A 591 15.91 6.25 7.16
CA GLY A 591 15.30 5.11 6.49
C GLY A 591 15.67 5.04 5.01
N ILE A 592 14.76 4.50 4.19
CA ILE A 592 14.96 4.42 2.74
C ILE A 592 14.80 5.80 2.12
N ASP A 593 15.74 6.21 1.29
CA ASP A 593 15.75 7.47 0.56
C ASP A 593 15.68 7.30 -0.97
N ARG A 594 15.74 6.05 -1.45
CA ARG A 594 15.61 5.72 -2.87
C ARG A 594 15.10 4.31 -3.09
N ALA A 595 14.38 4.14 -4.21
CA ALA A 595 13.89 2.85 -4.70
C ALA A 595 13.93 2.84 -6.22
N VAL A 596 14.05 1.66 -6.83
CA VAL A 596 14.08 1.48 -8.28
C VAL A 596 13.02 0.48 -8.69
N SER A 597 12.19 0.85 -9.67
CA SER A 597 11.36 -0.09 -10.42
C SER A 597 12.15 -0.53 -11.65
N TRP A 598 12.32 -1.84 -11.84
CA TRP A 598 13.01 -2.40 -12.98
C TRP A 598 12.46 -3.79 -13.33
N ALA A 599 12.10 -3.98 -14.60
CA ALA A 599 11.52 -5.24 -15.09
C ALA A 599 10.28 -5.72 -14.30
N GLY A 600 9.57 -4.80 -13.66
CA GLY A 600 8.43 -5.08 -12.77
C GLY A 600 8.79 -5.57 -11.37
N ALA A 601 10.07 -5.53 -11.01
CA ALA A 601 10.53 -5.66 -9.63
C ALA A 601 10.72 -4.28 -9.00
N LEU A 602 10.47 -4.18 -7.70
CA LEU A 602 10.78 -3.02 -6.87
C LEU A 602 12.03 -3.32 -6.05
N LEU A 603 13.06 -2.52 -6.24
CA LEU A 603 14.41 -2.73 -5.74
C LEU A 603 14.80 -1.61 -4.77
N GLN A 604 15.57 -1.96 -3.76
CA GLN A 604 16.12 -1.03 -2.77
C GLN A 604 17.49 -1.49 -2.28
N ASP A 605 18.22 -0.61 -1.61
CA ASP A 605 19.40 -1.03 -0.86
C ASP A 605 18.99 -1.98 0.28
N PRO A 606 19.83 -2.95 0.66
CA PRO A 606 19.55 -3.84 1.77
C PRO A 606 19.34 -3.05 3.05
N HIS A 607 18.16 -3.17 3.65
CA HIS A 607 17.80 -2.45 4.86
C HIS A 607 18.33 -3.15 6.12
N ARG A 608 18.54 -2.38 7.20
CA ARG A 608 19.14 -2.86 8.46
C ARG A 608 18.48 -4.14 9.03
N ALA A 609 17.17 -4.31 8.83
CA ALA A 609 16.47 -5.50 9.32
C ALA A 609 17.04 -6.83 8.78
N MET A 610 17.62 -6.85 7.59
CA MET A 610 18.28 -8.04 7.03
C MET A 610 19.54 -8.38 7.81
N ALA A 611 20.39 -7.39 8.04
CA ALA A 611 21.65 -7.55 8.80
C ALA A 611 21.34 -7.92 10.27
N ALA A 612 20.37 -7.25 10.88
CA ALA A 612 20.02 -7.44 12.27
C ALA A 612 19.31 -8.78 12.54
N GLN A 613 18.42 -9.23 11.65
CA GLN A 613 17.59 -10.40 11.91
C GLN A 613 18.12 -11.69 11.28
N ARG A 614 18.88 -11.59 10.19
CA ARG A 614 19.36 -12.77 9.44
C ARG A 614 20.89 -12.87 9.33
N GLY A 615 21.62 -11.91 9.89
CA GLY A 615 23.08 -11.93 9.84
C GLY A 615 23.63 -11.80 8.41
N VAL A 616 22.90 -11.10 7.53
CA VAL A 616 23.28 -10.93 6.13
C VAL A 616 23.95 -9.58 5.95
N ASP A 617 25.16 -9.57 5.42
CA ASP A 617 25.87 -8.31 5.11
C ASP A 617 25.06 -7.44 4.15
N PRO A 618 25.04 -6.11 4.35
CA PRO A 618 24.33 -5.15 3.49
C PRO A 618 25.06 -4.94 2.16
N TYR A 619 25.07 -5.97 1.31
CA TYR A 619 25.70 -5.99 0.00
C TYR A 619 24.71 -6.42 -1.07
N GLY A 620 24.74 -5.82 -2.24
CA GLY A 620 23.86 -6.10 -3.34
C GLY A 620 22.57 -5.24 -3.32
N VAL A 621 21.62 -5.54 -4.18
CA VAL A 621 20.36 -4.83 -4.30
C VAL A 621 19.22 -5.76 -3.91
N TYR A 622 18.44 -5.35 -2.92
CA TYR A 622 17.33 -6.14 -2.37
C TYR A 622 16.07 -6.01 -3.23
N VAL A 623 15.48 -7.14 -3.59
CA VAL A 623 14.19 -7.22 -4.27
C VAL A 623 13.08 -7.18 -3.22
N ALA A 624 12.45 -6.01 -3.07
CA ALA A 624 11.42 -5.79 -2.05
C ALA A 624 10.06 -6.33 -2.48
N TYR A 625 9.72 -6.17 -3.77
CA TYR A 625 8.44 -6.57 -4.34
C TYR A 625 8.60 -6.93 -5.82
N PHE A 626 7.63 -7.61 -6.40
CA PHE A 626 7.51 -7.86 -7.83
C PHE A 626 6.04 -7.87 -8.26
N SER A 627 5.78 -7.41 -9.47
CA SER A 627 4.44 -7.40 -10.06
C SER A 627 4.18 -8.70 -10.81
N TYR A 628 3.02 -9.29 -10.63
CA TYR A 628 2.61 -10.49 -11.37
C TYR A 628 2.50 -10.18 -12.87
N GLY A 629 2.93 -11.14 -13.71
CA GLY A 629 2.96 -10.98 -15.16
C GLY A 629 4.17 -10.22 -15.69
N SER A 630 4.97 -9.62 -14.82
CA SER A 630 6.20 -8.90 -15.20
C SER A 630 7.32 -9.83 -15.66
N PRO A 631 8.35 -9.30 -16.36
CA PRO A 631 9.58 -10.04 -16.61
C PRO A 631 10.21 -10.61 -15.33
N ALA A 632 10.24 -9.83 -14.23
CA ALA A 632 10.74 -10.33 -12.96
C ALA A 632 10.08 -11.64 -12.54
N THR A 633 8.74 -11.68 -12.48
CA THR A 633 7.99 -12.91 -12.12
C THR A 633 8.24 -14.05 -13.11
N ARG A 634 8.19 -13.72 -14.41
CA ARG A 634 8.28 -14.70 -15.48
C ARG A 634 9.63 -15.42 -15.50
N TYR A 635 10.69 -14.76 -15.11
CA TYR A 635 12.06 -15.28 -15.14
C TYR A 635 12.65 -15.58 -13.76
N GLY A 636 11.84 -15.51 -12.69
CA GLY A 636 12.23 -15.99 -11.36
C GLY A 636 13.00 -15.00 -10.50
N LEU A 637 12.86 -13.69 -10.72
CA LEU A 637 13.39 -12.67 -9.82
C LEU A 637 12.38 -12.43 -8.68
N TRP A 638 12.56 -13.12 -7.57
CA TRP A 638 11.62 -13.14 -6.45
C TRP A 638 11.98 -12.14 -5.36
N ALA A 639 10.97 -11.61 -4.67
CA ALA A 639 11.16 -10.83 -3.47
C ALA A 639 11.90 -11.60 -2.37
N GLY A 640 12.71 -10.90 -1.56
CA GLY A 640 13.55 -11.51 -0.53
C GLY A 640 14.93 -11.92 -1.01
N ARG A 641 15.22 -11.86 -2.31
CA ARG A 641 16.54 -12.07 -2.87
C ARG A 641 17.30 -10.76 -3.02
N ARG A 642 18.62 -10.85 -3.17
CA ARG A 642 19.50 -9.74 -3.55
C ARG A 642 20.12 -10.01 -4.90
N VAL A 643 20.13 -9.00 -5.78
CA VAL A 643 20.95 -9.02 -7.00
C VAL A 643 22.35 -8.62 -6.61
N VAL A 644 23.34 -9.47 -6.87
CA VAL A 644 24.75 -9.25 -6.49
C VAL A 644 25.68 -9.13 -7.71
N GLU A 645 25.15 -9.44 -8.92
CA GLU A 645 25.90 -9.32 -10.17
C GLU A 645 24.92 -9.13 -11.35
N VAL A 646 25.26 -8.26 -12.28
CA VAL A 646 24.55 -8.04 -13.55
C VAL A 646 25.57 -8.19 -14.69
N ASN A 647 25.33 -9.15 -15.63
CA ASN A 647 26.23 -9.42 -16.74
C ASN A 647 27.70 -9.50 -16.32
N GLU A 648 28.00 -10.29 -15.27
CA GLU A 648 29.34 -10.49 -14.68
C GLU A 648 29.93 -9.25 -13.94
N THR A 649 29.21 -8.13 -13.92
CA THR A 649 29.61 -6.94 -13.17
C THR A 649 29.08 -7.06 -11.72
N PRO A 650 29.97 -6.98 -10.69
CA PRO A 650 29.54 -6.99 -9.30
C PRO A 650 28.67 -5.76 -8.97
N ILE A 651 27.61 -6.00 -8.21
CA ILE A 651 26.63 -5.00 -7.80
C ILE A 651 26.69 -4.84 -6.28
N PRO A 652 27.46 -3.90 -5.74
CA PRO A 652 27.50 -3.66 -4.30
C PRO A 652 26.29 -2.92 -3.75
N ASP A 653 25.65 -2.04 -4.54
CA ASP A 653 24.57 -1.14 -4.13
C ASP A 653 23.62 -0.80 -5.29
N LEU A 654 22.60 -0.01 -4.99
CA LEU A 654 21.56 0.39 -5.94
C LEU A 654 22.11 1.30 -7.06
N GLN A 655 23.15 2.11 -6.80
CA GLN A 655 23.74 2.95 -7.83
C GLN A 655 24.48 2.11 -8.88
N ALA A 656 25.26 1.15 -8.44
CA ALA A 656 25.96 0.23 -9.34
C ALA A 656 24.95 -0.57 -10.20
N PHE A 657 23.79 -0.92 -9.63
CA PHE A 657 22.71 -1.57 -10.38
C PHE A 657 22.15 -0.69 -11.49
N ILE A 658 21.82 0.57 -11.17
CA ILE A 658 21.33 1.55 -12.17
C ILE A 658 22.35 1.72 -13.29
N ASP A 659 23.62 1.92 -12.94
CA ASP A 659 24.71 2.12 -13.91
C ASP A 659 24.93 0.89 -14.82
N ALA A 660 24.74 -0.32 -14.28
CA ALA A 660 24.85 -1.56 -15.04
C ALA A 660 23.61 -1.87 -15.92
N THR A 661 22.47 -1.23 -15.66
CA THR A 661 21.21 -1.59 -16.34
C THR A 661 20.60 -0.48 -17.18
N LYS A 662 21.00 0.79 -17.02
CA LYS A 662 20.40 1.96 -17.71
C LYS A 662 20.48 1.94 -19.23
N ASP A 663 21.52 1.29 -19.80
CA ASP A 663 21.77 1.25 -21.24
C ASP A 663 21.22 -0.03 -21.91
N ILE A 664 20.58 -0.92 -21.13
CA ILE A 664 20.04 -2.18 -21.66
C ILE A 664 18.70 -1.91 -22.35
N LYS A 665 18.60 -2.33 -23.61
CA LYS A 665 17.47 -2.01 -24.48
C LYS A 665 16.27 -2.95 -24.24
N HIS A 666 15.10 -2.49 -24.68
CA HIS A 666 13.90 -3.31 -24.77
C HIS A 666 14.19 -4.63 -25.52
N ARG A 667 13.69 -5.76 -24.98
CA ARG A 667 13.89 -7.14 -25.46
C ARG A 667 15.32 -7.71 -25.36
N GLU A 668 16.27 -6.95 -24.83
CA GLU A 668 17.57 -7.55 -24.51
C GLU A 668 17.48 -8.48 -23.29
N SER A 669 18.34 -9.49 -23.28
CA SER A 669 18.47 -10.44 -22.18
C SER A 669 19.57 -10.00 -21.23
N VAL A 670 19.28 -10.08 -19.95
CA VAL A 670 20.19 -9.70 -18.85
C VAL A 670 20.44 -10.92 -17.98
N ARG A 671 21.70 -11.23 -17.72
CA ARG A 671 22.09 -12.29 -16.77
C ARG A 671 22.22 -11.67 -15.37
N LEU A 672 21.47 -12.20 -14.42
CA LEU A 672 21.51 -11.79 -13.02
C LEU A 672 22.01 -12.94 -12.15
N LYS A 673 22.92 -12.63 -11.25
CA LYS A 673 23.27 -13.51 -10.13
C LYS A 673 22.56 -13.01 -8.89
N THR A 674 21.70 -13.83 -8.34
CA THR A 674 20.91 -13.50 -7.15
C THR A 674 21.35 -14.34 -5.97
N MET A 675 21.18 -13.80 -4.77
CA MET A 675 21.53 -14.48 -3.52
C MET A 675 20.35 -14.39 -2.54
N ALA A 676 19.93 -15.53 -2.00
CA ALA A 676 18.95 -15.59 -0.93
C ALA A 676 19.59 -15.24 0.42
N TRP A 677 18.75 -14.99 1.44
CA TRP A 677 19.22 -14.66 2.80
C TRP A 677 20.08 -15.77 3.44
N ASN A 678 19.91 -17.02 3.05
CA ASN A 678 20.70 -18.17 3.54
C ASN A 678 22.00 -18.39 2.75
N GLY A 679 22.36 -17.46 1.84
CA GLY A 679 23.56 -17.55 1.01
C GLY A 679 23.40 -18.40 -0.26
N THR A 680 22.25 -18.99 -0.52
CA THR A 680 21.99 -19.74 -1.76
C THR A 680 22.06 -18.82 -2.97
N VAL A 681 22.94 -19.15 -3.91
CA VAL A 681 23.14 -18.39 -5.16
C VAL A 681 22.35 -19.04 -6.30
N GLU A 682 21.72 -18.20 -7.12
CA GLU A 682 21.04 -18.59 -8.33
C GLU A 682 21.37 -17.62 -9.46
N VAL A 683 21.55 -18.14 -10.66
CA VAL A 683 21.77 -17.35 -11.87
C VAL A 683 20.54 -17.48 -12.75
N ILE A 684 19.94 -16.35 -13.08
CA ILE A 684 18.78 -16.26 -13.96
C ILE A 684 19.11 -15.39 -15.17
N THR A 685 18.41 -15.62 -16.28
CA THR A 685 18.45 -14.75 -17.45
C THR A 685 17.08 -14.18 -17.66
N LEU A 686 16.98 -12.85 -17.62
CA LEU A 686 15.73 -12.11 -17.73
C LEU A 686 15.73 -11.33 -19.03
N LYS A 687 14.62 -11.37 -19.77
CA LYS A 687 14.41 -10.58 -20.97
C LYS A 687 13.57 -9.34 -20.62
N LEU A 688 14.12 -8.16 -20.92
CA LEU A 688 13.45 -6.90 -20.60
C LEU A 688 12.20 -6.64 -21.45
N ASP A 689 11.25 -5.97 -20.85
CA ASP A 689 10.08 -5.39 -21.48
C ASP A 689 9.89 -3.94 -20.98
N ASN A 690 10.71 -3.02 -21.50
CA ASN A 690 10.70 -1.62 -21.07
C ASN A 690 9.42 -0.89 -21.50
N GLN A 691 8.66 -1.45 -22.45
CA GLN A 691 7.43 -0.84 -22.95
C GLN A 691 6.31 -0.93 -21.91
N TYR A 692 6.10 -2.10 -21.29
CA TYR A 692 5.07 -2.30 -20.27
C TYR A 692 5.61 -2.25 -18.84
N TRP A 693 6.91 -2.38 -18.66
CA TRP A 693 7.60 -2.36 -17.37
C TRP A 693 8.80 -1.39 -17.42
N PRO A 694 8.53 -0.09 -17.58
CA PRO A 694 9.59 0.92 -17.67
C PRO A 694 10.43 0.95 -16.39
N ALA A 695 11.70 1.25 -16.55
CA ALA A 695 12.61 1.42 -15.41
C ALA A 695 12.59 2.87 -14.93
N TYR A 696 12.49 3.06 -13.63
CA TYR A 696 12.54 4.37 -13.00
C TYR A 696 13.08 4.31 -11.57
N GLU A 697 13.68 5.40 -11.15
CA GLU A 697 14.09 5.65 -9.78
C GLU A 697 13.09 6.61 -9.10
N VAL A 698 12.78 6.33 -7.83
CA VAL A 698 12.12 7.28 -6.93
C VAL A 698 13.11 7.63 -5.84
N ARG A 699 13.48 8.91 -5.72
CA ARG A 699 14.51 9.38 -4.80
C ARG A 699 14.06 10.57 -3.98
N ARG A 700 14.44 10.60 -2.69
CA ARG A 700 14.22 11.73 -1.79
C ARG A 700 15.20 12.86 -2.13
N THR A 701 14.67 14.07 -2.32
CA THR A 701 15.42 15.30 -2.55
C THR A 701 15.07 16.32 -1.46
N GLU A 702 15.74 17.47 -1.45
CA GLU A 702 15.37 18.58 -0.53
C GLU A 702 13.95 19.10 -0.79
N ALA A 703 13.50 19.05 -2.04
CA ALA A 703 12.15 19.47 -2.45
C ALA A 703 11.05 18.41 -2.23
N GLY A 704 11.42 17.19 -1.78
CA GLY A 704 10.51 16.05 -1.62
C GLY A 704 10.95 14.86 -2.48
N TRP A 705 10.05 13.92 -2.68
CA TRP A 705 10.28 12.75 -3.52
C TRP A 705 10.19 13.09 -5.00
N ARG A 706 11.10 12.54 -5.80
CA ARG A 706 11.14 12.73 -7.25
C ARG A 706 11.30 11.39 -7.96
N ARG A 707 10.48 11.18 -8.98
CA ARG A 707 10.62 10.09 -9.93
C ARG A 707 11.48 10.53 -11.11
N THR A 708 12.38 9.64 -11.56
CA THR A 708 13.21 9.83 -12.76
C THR A 708 13.23 8.52 -13.53
N ASP A 709 12.73 8.56 -14.76
CA ASP A 709 12.75 7.39 -15.63
C ASP A 709 14.16 7.22 -16.24
N PHE A 710 14.58 5.96 -16.41
CA PHE A 710 15.84 5.59 -17.04
C PHE A 710 15.69 4.30 -17.86
N GLY A 711 16.66 4.03 -18.73
CA GLY A 711 16.56 2.92 -19.67
C GLY A 711 15.75 3.31 -20.93
N SER A 712 16.19 2.86 -22.08
CA SER A 712 15.60 3.18 -23.41
C SER A 712 14.76 2.00 -23.93
#